data_cb92761e34f90514a49cc1872751f730
#
_entry.id   cb92761e34f90514a49cc1872751f730
#
_cell.length_a   1.000
_cell.length_b   1.000
_cell.length_c   1.000
_cell.angle_alpha   90.00
_cell.angle_beta   90.00
_cell.angle_gamma   90.00
#
_symmetry.space_group_name_H-M   'P 1'
#
loop_
_entity.id
_entity.type
_entity.pdbx_description
1 polymer ?
#
loop_
_entity_poly.entity_id
_entity_poly.type
_entity_poly.pdbx_seq_one_letter_code
_entity_poly.pdbx_strand_id
1 'polypeptide(L)'
;MLIQEVILENFMSYEYARIPFHQGVNVVCGPNGAGKSSILLGISVALGQSYTERSRKLSDLIRWGKDQARVTLILDNARKAERRPAPRIEKDQIFLTRVLRMDGKYWFELDNRAATKQDVDRLLAKLGVDPNNMLILMHQAMTEQFVALQPQEKLRMVEAAVGFESYRRNVLEAQRKLSRVLSEEESVGKLLESAEQTLAYWREQYDRYQQKKQLIMKRRFLERELVWAQVAKKDRTVSDLQSEIQKEHMEIERLENETKQVEGKLEDSQSTLNQAKLRRTRLFEERLGLEREKAKHESRLMLSNQTLKETQAWSETHRDAAKDYLDKMEQLQSHILREVNPTDLRAQFTEMRKTYEQIEEAWIRQLNVKNESLKQQIEASSQQLATLEDQITDAESNMNKLDGEMAKTSQILLDYRIHSALLQHQRESSQKTADKLKRGLQAAQNELDNETKRAEETGPKIAVIKSLEEISDEIRLTDGYIAALADVSEDIERMYESYSKLYLELKDKAQLVAESREKALAEVRTRMEAWHTVIQTLLDHVNVQYQTILANAQAQGEVRLMNEKDIEAAGLQIYVGFKGAKPVPLDAYTQSGGERSTATIMFLLALQQHVRSPFRAVDEYDIHMDPKNREIIAQMIVSSITGSDSQYIVITPSQITFAQEEVNTVTVQNIEGSSIVKEVK
;
A
#
# COMPACT_ATOMS: atom_id res chain seq x y z
N MET A 1 -10.18 25.51 16.60
CA MET A 1 -9.09 26.11 17.41
C MET A 1 -8.33 27.06 16.52
N LEU A 2 -8.12 28.30 16.94
CA LEU A 2 -7.50 29.35 16.16
C LEU A 2 -6.14 29.71 16.74
N ILE A 3 -5.28 30.30 15.95
CA ILE A 3 -4.04 30.90 16.41
C ILE A 3 -4.41 32.28 16.96
N GLN A 4 -4.24 32.49 18.26
CA GLN A 4 -4.51 33.80 18.88
C GLN A 4 -3.30 34.73 18.74
N GLU A 5 -2.09 34.19 18.86
CA GLU A 5 -0.90 34.97 18.80
C GLU A 5 0.30 34.14 18.37
N VAL A 6 1.22 34.75 17.65
CA VAL A 6 2.53 34.20 17.35
C VAL A 6 3.59 35.05 18.01
N ILE A 7 4.44 34.42 18.81
CA ILE A 7 5.58 35.09 19.44
C ILE A 7 6.86 34.58 18.77
N LEU A 8 7.62 35.50 18.24
CA LEU A 8 8.91 35.26 17.60
C LEU A 8 10.03 35.87 18.45
N GLU A 9 10.97 35.05 18.88
CA GLU A 9 12.15 35.50 19.64
C GLU A 9 13.41 35.03 18.91
N ASN A 10 14.25 35.96 18.52
CA ASN A 10 15.48 35.72 17.76
C ASN A 10 15.28 34.86 16.51
N PHE A 11 14.15 35.04 15.84
CA PHE A 11 13.75 34.23 14.68
C PHE A 11 13.81 35.07 13.41
N MET A 12 14.66 34.67 12.47
CA MET A 12 14.89 35.39 11.22
C MET A 12 15.23 36.87 11.46
N SER A 13 14.44 37.79 10.93
CA SER A 13 14.58 39.22 11.12
C SER A 13 14.02 39.75 12.44
N TYR A 14 13.32 38.91 13.19
CA TYR A 14 12.70 39.31 14.46
C TYR A 14 13.64 39.09 15.63
N GLU A 15 13.91 40.12 16.41
CA GLU A 15 14.53 39.97 17.72
C GLU A 15 13.46 39.55 18.74
N TYR A 16 12.37 40.28 18.79
CA TYR A 16 11.17 39.93 19.54
C TYR A 16 9.95 40.53 18.87
N ALA A 17 8.95 39.70 18.64
CA ALA A 17 7.68 40.17 18.11
C ALA A 17 6.51 39.35 18.67
N ARG A 18 5.41 40.01 18.96
CA ARG A 18 4.13 39.42 19.26
C ARG A 18 3.16 39.83 18.17
N ILE A 19 2.61 38.84 17.52
CA ILE A 19 1.73 39.01 16.36
C ILE A 19 0.36 38.45 16.71
N PRO A 20 -0.60 39.32 17.05
CA PRO A 20 -1.94 38.88 17.37
C PRO A 20 -2.68 38.51 16.08
N PHE A 21 -3.53 37.49 16.19
CA PHE A 21 -4.44 37.07 15.15
C PHE A 21 -5.83 36.88 15.72
N HIS A 22 -6.82 37.16 14.92
CA HIS A 22 -8.23 37.08 15.29
C HIS A 22 -8.96 36.06 14.41
N GLN A 23 -10.16 35.70 14.79
CA GLN A 23 -11.05 34.91 13.95
C GLN A 23 -11.34 35.66 12.65
N GLY A 24 -11.56 34.94 11.54
CA GLY A 24 -11.76 35.54 10.23
C GLY A 24 -10.46 35.78 9.49
N VAL A 25 -10.41 36.83 8.68
CA VAL A 25 -9.25 37.13 7.84
C VAL A 25 -8.27 38.04 8.56
N ASN A 26 -7.02 37.62 8.61
CA ASN A 26 -5.91 38.38 9.15
C ASN A 26 -4.93 38.69 8.01
N VAL A 27 -4.68 39.94 7.76
CA VAL A 27 -3.80 40.38 6.68
C VAL A 27 -2.51 40.94 7.25
N VAL A 28 -1.40 40.30 6.91
CA VAL A 28 -0.07 40.79 7.27
C VAL A 28 0.52 41.50 6.07
N CYS A 29 0.65 42.79 6.16
CA CYS A 29 1.14 43.63 5.08
C CYS A 29 2.41 44.41 5.45
N GLY A 30 3.19 44.81 4.42
CA GLY A 30 4.43 45.56 4.61
C GLY A 30 5.35 45.44 3.40
N PRO A 31 6.40 46.26 3.31
CA PRO A 31 7.32 46.22 2.18
C PRO A 31 8.04 44.88 2.06
N ASN A 32 8.55 44.57 0.88
CA ASN A 32 9.38 43.39 0.66
C ASN A 32 10.62 43.47 1.56
N GLY A 33 10.99 42.32 2.15
CA GLY A 33 12.09 42.25 3.13
C GLY A 33 11.71 42.68 4.53
N ALA A 34 10.46 43.11 4.83
CA ALA A 34 10.04 43.49 6.17
C ALA A 34 9.98 42.32 7.18
N GLY A 35 10.01 41.11 6.71
CA GLY A 35 9.93 39.91 7.60
C GLY A 35 8.56 39.23 7.58
N LYS A 36 7.64 39.62 6.72
CA LYS A 36 6.28 39.06 6.65
C LYS A 36 6.25 37.53 6.51
N SER A 37 6.97 36.98 5.52
CA SER A 37 7.04 35.53 5.28
C SER A 37 7.69 34.78 6.47
N SER A 38 8.51 35.49 7.27
CA SER A 38 9.11 34.90 8.48
C SER A 38 8.06 34.59 9.56
N ILE A 39 6.92 35.28 9.56
CA ILE A 39 5.81 34.98 10.47
C ILE A 39 5.20 33.63 10.10
N LEU A 40 4.89 33.39 8.81
CA LEU A 40 4.35 32.12 8.36
C LEU A 40 5.35 30.98 8.55
N LEU A 41 6.63 31.26 8.29
CA LEU A 41 7.70 30.33 8.54
C LEU A 41 7.81 29.97 10.03
N GLY A 42 7.63 30.94 10.92
CA GLY A 42 7.56 30.71 12.37
C GLY A 42 6.38 29.80 12.73
N ILE A 43 5.20 30.08 12.19
CA ILE A 43 4.02 29.20 12.39
C ILE A 43 4.33 27.78 11.93
N SER A 44 4.88 27.60 10.72
CA SER A 44 5.28 26.31 10.15
C SER A 44 6.22 25.54 11.09
N VAL A 45 7.25 26.25 11.53
CA VAL A 45 8.27 25.69 12.42
C VAL A 45 7.68 25.28 13.77
N ALA A 46 6.86 26.12 14.38
CA ALA A 46 6.24 25.81 15.67
C ALA A 46 5.27 24.64 15.58
N LEU A 47 4.57 24.49 14.44
CA LEU A 47 3.70 23.34 14.17
C LEU A 47 4.46 22.04 13.91
N GLY A 48 5.79 22.08 13.77
CA GLY A 48 6.61 20.86 13.73
C GLY A 48 7.27 20.56 12.39
N GLN A 49 7.21 21.44 11.40
CA GLN A 49 7.93 21.24 10.13
C GLN A 49 9.44 21.16 10.37
N SER A 50 10.09 20.21 9.69
CA SER A 50 11.53 19.99 9.79
C SER A 50 12.31 20.64 8.66
N TYR A 51 11.63 20.98 7.58
CA TYR A 51 12.21 21.65 6.40
C TYR A 51 11.39 22.89 6.08
N THR A 52 12.06 23.91 5.58
CA THR A 52 11.43 25.14 5.15
C THR A 52 11.94 25.49 3.75
N GLU A 53 11.18 26.28 2.99
CA GLU A 53 11.61 26.72 1.67
C GLU A 53 12.90 27.52 1.69
N ARG A 54 13.17 28.23 2.78
CA ARG A 54 14.34 29.10 2.92
C ARG A 54 15.57 28.39 3.44
N SER A 55 15.43 27.27 4.12
CA SER A 55 16.57 26.51 4.62
C SER A 55 16.25 25.04 4.87
N ARG A 56 17.24 24.20 4.55
CA ARG A 56 17.22 22.78 4.92
C ARG A 56 17.59 22.54 6.38
N LYS A 57 18.17 23.54 7.05
CA LYS A 57 18.58 23.46 8.46
C LYS A 57 17.79 24.46 9.29
N LEU A 58 17.15 24.01 10.33
CA LEU A 58 16.40 24.88 11.22
C LEU A 58 17.27 25.92 11.93
N SER A 59 18.57 25.62 12.13
CA SER A 59 19.55 26.57 12.67
C SER A 59 19.69 27.87 11.87
N ASP A 60 19.46 27.79 10.53
CA ASP A 60 19.60 28.96 9.66
C ASP A 60 18.44 29.97 9.85
N LEU A 61 17.39 29.54 10.56
CA LEU A 61 16.26 30.40 10.90
C LEU A 61 16.50 31.22 12.19
N ILE A 62 17.60 30.96 12.87
CA ILE A 62 18.00 31.72 14.05
C ILE A 62 18.55 33.08 13.58
N ARG A 63 18.15 34.14 14.27
CA ARG A 63 18.64 35.49 14.00
C ARG A 63 20.17 35.54 14.10
N TRP A 64 20.79 36.19 13.17
CA TRP A 64 22.24 36.33 13.15
C TRP A 64 22.79 36.92 14.47
N GLY A 65 23.83 36.27 14.98
CA GLY A 65 24.44 36.67 16.24
C GLY A 65 23.72 36.17 17.49
N LYS A 66 22.73 35.32 17.36
CA LYS A 66 22.02 34.70 18.48
C LYS A 66 22.22 33.18 18.47
N ASP A 67 22.27 32.57 19.63
CA ASP A 67 22.51 31.13 19.81
C ASP A 67 21.25 30.27 19.70
N GLN A 68 20.11 30.90 19.92
CA GLN A 68 18.82 30.21 19.88
C GLN A 68 17.69 31.11 19.39
N ALA A 69 16.69 30.50 18.82
CA ALA A 69 15.41 31.13 18.49
C ALA A 69 14.27 30.38 19.17
N ARG A 70 13.22 31.10 19.49
CA ARG A 70 12.01 30.55 20.07
C ARG A 70 10.81 31.02 19.28
N VAL A 71 9.96 30.08 18.89
CA VAL A 71 8.69 30.39 18.25
C VAL A 71 7.56 29.79 19.09
N THR A 72 6.66 30.64 19.54
CA THR A 72 5.53 30.22 20.36
C THR A 72 4.23 30.56 19.65
N LEU A 73 3.37 29.56 19.49
CA LEU A 73 1.99 29.75 19.07
C LEU A 73 1.08 29.70 20.29
N ILE A 74 0.28 30.69 20.46
CA ILE A 74 -0.82 30.72 21.44
C ILE A 74 -2.08 30.28 20.68
N LEU A 75 -2.55 29.12 21.04
CA LEU A 75 -3.69 28.49 20.40
C LEU A 75 -4.93 28.64 21.27
N ASP A 76 -6.04 29.03 20.66
CA ASP A 76 -7.33 29.16 21.34
C ASP A 76 -7.90 27.79 21.70
N ASN A 77 -8.08 27.54 22.99
CA ASN A 77 -8.70 26.34 23.51
C ASN A 77 -9.93 26.67 24.37
N ALA A 78 -10.46 27.88 24.22
CA ALA A 78 -11.66 28.29 24.93
C ALA A 78 -12.84 27.36 24.62
N ARG A 79 -13.72 27.19 25.57
CA ARG A 79 -14.92 26.36 25.40
C ARG A 79 -15.81 26.96 24.32
N LYS A 80 -16.08 26.18 23.27
CA LYS A 80 -17.08 26.47 22.24
C LYS A 80 -18.19 25.42 22.35
N ALA A 81 -19.44 25.81 22.51
CA ALA A 81 -20.58 24.91 22.62
C ALA A 81 -20.33 23.72 23.56
N GLU A 82 -19.91 23.99 24.80
CA GLU A 82 -19.61 23.04 25.89
C GLU A 82 -18.37 22.16 25.73
N ARG A 83 -17.66 22.19 24.58
CA ARG A 83 -16.44 21.40 24.38
C ARG A 83 -15.26 22.29 24.10
N ARG A 84 -14.09 21.87 24.63
CA ARG A 84 -12.82 22.48 24.27
C ARG A 84 -12.25 21.80 23.01
N PRO A 85 -11.56 22.53 22.13
CA PRO A 85 -10.84 21.91 21.00
C PRO A 85 -9.87 20.80 21.44
N ALA A 86 -9.14 20.99 22.52
CA ALA A 86 -8.32 19.98 23.18
C ALA A 86 -8.88 19.66 24.58
N PRO A 87 -9.82 18.71 24.74
CA PRO A 87 -10.52 18.46 26.00
C PRO A 87 -9.64 18.06 27.18
N ARG A 88 -8.45 17.51 26.90
CA ARG A 88 -7.49 17.09 27.95
C ARG A 88 -6.72 18.27 28.56
N ILE A 89 -6.83 19.45 27.97
CA ILE A 89 -6.16 20.67 28.44
C ILE A 89 -7.26 21.60 28.96
N GLU A 90 -7.25 21.83 30.26
CA GLU A 90 -8.30 22.62 30.92
C GLU A 90 -8.17 24.13 30.72
N LYS A 91 -7.04 24.59 30.20
CA LYS A 91 -6.77 26.02 29.94
C LYS A 91 -7.46 26.49 28.67
N ASP A 92 -7.81 27.77 28.62
CA ASP A 92 -8.40 28.42 27.45
C ASP A 92 -7.38 28.73 26.36
N GLN A 93 -6.11 28.71 26.70
CA GLN A 93 -4.99 28.90 25.76
C GLN A 93 -4.00 27.75 25.89
N ILE A 94 -3.43 27.35 24.78
CA ILE A 94 -2.37 26.37 24.71
C ILE A 94 -1.13 27.04 24.11
N PHE A 95 -0.03 26.99 24.84
CA PHE A 95 1.23 27.51 24.39
C PHE A 95 2.03 26.38 23.75
N LEU A 96 2.13 26.42 22.42
CA LEU A 96 3.00 25.51 21.67
C LEU A 96 4.25 26.25 21.27
N THR A 97 5.35 25.88 21.89
CA THR A 97 6.65 26.53 21.64
C THR A 97 7.62 25.54 20.99
N ARG A 98 8.35 26.01 20.01
CA ARG A 98 9.53 25.31 19.50
C ARG A 98 10.77 26.16 19.70
N VAL A 99 11.76 25.57 20.30
CA VAL A 99 13.06 26.20 20.50
C VAL A 99 14.07 25.59 19.54
N LEU A 100 14.79 26.46 18.84
CA LEU A 100 15.84 26.09 17.89
C LEU A 100 17.20 26.55 18.43
N ARG A 101 18.24 25.72 18.24
CA ARG A 101 19.62 26.08 18.62
C ARG A 101 20.57 26.00 17.45
N MET A 102 21.62 26.77 17.51
CA MET A 102 22.68 26.81 16.49
C MET A 102 23.38 25.46 16.29
N ASP A 103 23.44 24.63 17.34
CA ASP A 103 23.98 23.26 17.29
C ASP A 103 23.08 22.27 16.51
N GLY A 104 21.97 22.75 15.93
CA GLY A 104 20.99 21.95 15.19
C GLY A 104 19.98 21.22 16.06
N LYS A 105 20.11 21.30 17.38
CA LYS A 105 19.14 20.72 18.30
C LYS A 105 17.88 21.57 18.37
N TYR A 106 16.78 20.92 18.60
CA TYR A 106 15.50 21.57 18.86
C TYR A 106 14.66 20.75 19.82
N TRP A 107 13.72 21.41 20.48
CA TRP A 107 12.71 20.72 21.28
C TRP A 107 11.39 21.49 21.24
N PHE A 108 10.36 20.82 21.67
CA PHE A 108 9.04 21.42 21.83
C PHE A 108 8.70 21.62 23.30
N GLU A 109 7.90 22.62 23.54
CA GLU A 109 7.27 22.85 24.83
C GLU A 109 5.76 23.03 24.65
N LEU A 110 4.98 22.32 25.44
CA LEU A 110 3.54 22.52 25.55
C LEU A 110 3.26 23.10 26.94
N ASP A 111 2.68 24.30 26.98
CA ASP A 111 2.44 25.04 28.23
C ASP A 111 3.70 25.18 29.11
N ASN A 112 4.83 25.48 28.49
CA ASN A 112 6.16 25.59 29.11
C ASN A 112 6.69 24.27 29.73
N ARG A 113 6.16 23.13 29.30
CA ARG A 113 6.67 21.80 29.64
C ARG A 113 7.24 21.15 28.41
N ALA A 114 8.39 20.51 28.57
CA ALA A 114 9.01 19.77 27.48
C ALA A 114 8.03 18.74 26.89
N ALA A 115 7.91 18.75 25.58
CA ALA A 115 7.03 17.84 24.82
C ALA A 115 7.81 17.17 23.70
N THR A 116 7.42 15.97 23.34
CA THR A 116 7.96 15.28 22.17
C THR A 116 7.26 15.73 20.89
N LYS A 117 7.92 15.52 19.74
CA LYS A 117 7.27 15.76 18.45
C LYS A 117 5.97 14.95 18.32
N GLN A 118 5.96 13.71 18.81
CA GLN A 118 4.76 12.87 18.80
C GLN A 118 3.60 13.46 19.62
N ASP A 119 3.89 14.13 20.72
CA ASP A 119 2.86 14.80 21.53
C ASP A 119 2.27 15.99 20.78
N VAL A 120 3.12 16.75 20.08
CA VAL A 120 2.68 17.84 19.19
C VAL A 120 1.86 17.31 18.04
N ASP A 121 2.35 16.28 17.32
CA ASP A 121 1.64 15.66 16.19
C ASP A 121 0.27 15.09 16.64
N ARG A 122 0.20 14.48 17.83
CA ARG A 122 -1.08 14.01 18.41
C ARG A 122 -2.02 15.16 18.78
N LEU A 123 -1.48 16.25 19.28
CA LEU A 123 -2.28 17.45 19.56
C LEU A 123 -2.84 18.01 18.26
N LEU A 124 -1.98 18.25 17.27
CA LEU A 124 -2.38 18.84 16.00
C LEU A 124 -3.37 17.95 15.23
N ALA A 125 -3.15 16.64 15.21
CA ALA A 125 -4.09 15.70 14.60
C ALA A 125 -5.49 15.76 15.24
N LYS A 126 -5.57 15.90 16.58
CA LYS A 126 -6.86 16.09 17.27
C LYS A 126 -7.53 17.42 16.92
N LEU A 127 -6.75 18.40 16.57
CA LEU A 127 -7.19 19.73 16.22
C LEU A 127 -7.53 19.87 14.73
N GLY A 128 -7.33 18.79 13.95
CA GLY A 128 -7.53 18.79 12.51
C GLY A 128 -6.49 19.59 11.75
N VAL A 129 -5.31 19.79 12.33
CA VAL A 129 -4.20 20.50 11.71
C VAL A 129 -3.15 19.49 11.29
N ASP A 130 -2.91 19.38 9.99
CA ASP A 130 -1.76 18.69 9.43
C ASP A 130 -0.70 19.72 9.02
N PRO A 131 0.41 19.85 9.78
CA PRO A 131 1.45 20.82 9.46
C PRO A 131 2.08 20.62 8.08
N ASN A 132 2.04 19.41 7.53
CA ASN A 132 2.65 19.08 6.23
C ASN A 132 1.70 19.26 5.05
N ASN A 133 0.43 19.57 5.31
CA ASN A 133 -0.52 19.81 4.25
C ASN A 133 -0.28 21.20 3.62
N MET A 134 0.23 21.16 2.39
CA MET A 134 0.55 22.38 1.63
C MET A 134 -0.66 23.30 1.37
N LEU A 135 -1.88 22.79 1.44
CA LEU A 135 -3.08 23.59 1.30
C LEU A 135 -3.48 24.30 2.61
N ILE A 136 -2.90 23.92 3.75
CA ILE A 136 -3.10 24.66 5.01
C ILE A 136 -2.17 25.87 5.09
N LEU A 137 -0.91 25.69 4.68
CA LEU A 137 0.12 26.72 4.69
C LEU A 137 0.74 26.83 3.29
N MET A 138 0.26 27.78 2.50
CA MET A 138 0.70 27.98 1.13
C MET A 138 1.83 29.01 1.08
N HIS A 139 3.04 28.57 0.79
CA HIS A 139 4.22 29.42 0.63
C HIS A 139 4.37 29.95 -0.81
N GLN A 140 5.12 31.01 -0.94
CA GLN A 140 5.29 31.79 -2.18
C GLN A 140 5.73 30.95 -3.41
N ALA A 141 6.69 30.05 -3.27
CA ALA A 141 7.22 29.25 -4.40
C ALA A 141 6.31 28.11 -4.85
N MET A 142 5.27 27.80 -4.12
CA MET A 142 4.43 26.63 -4.39
C MET A 142 3.63 26.73 -5.69
N THR A 143 3.20 27.90 -6.06
CA THR A 143 2.48 28.15 -7.32
C THR A 143 3.31 27.83 -8.54
N GLU A 144 4.55 28.30 -8.57
CA GLU A 144 5.47 28.02 -9.68
C GLU A 144 5.88 26.55 -9.72
N GLN A 145 6.15 25.97 -8.55
CA GLN A 145 6.47 24.56 -8.45
C GLN A 145 5.33 23.68 -8.94
N PHE A 146 4.10 23.99 -8.56
CA PHE A 146 2.94 23.18 -8.98
C PHE A 146 2.75 23.18 -10.50
N VAL A 147 2.93 24.31 -11.15
CA VAL A 147 2.81 24.40 -12.62
C VAL A 147 3.86 23.53 -13.32
N ALA A 148 5.09 23.52 -12.79
CA ALA A 148 6.21 22.79 -13.38
C ALA A 148 6.07 21.25 -13.24
N LEU A 149 5.23 20.78 -12.34
CA LEU A 149 5.03 19.35 -12.11
C LEU A 149 4.39 18.66 -13.32
N GLN A 150 4.77 17.39 -13.52
CA GLN A 150 4.09 16.52 -14.47
C GLN A 150 2.65 16.21 -13.99
N PRO A 151 1.73 15.91 -14.90
CA PRO A 151 0.34 15.59 -14.53
C PRO A 151 0.19 14.54 -13.43
N GLN A 152 1.05 13.52 -13.44
CA GLN A 152 1.08 12.46 -12.43
C GLN A 152 1.46 13.00 -11.05
N GLU A 153 2.43 13.89 -11.00
CA GLU A 153 2.89 14.52 -9.76
C GLU A 153 1.85 15.48 -9.22
N LYS A 154 1.20 16.25 -10.11
CA LYS A 154 0.06 17.10 -9.74
C LYS A 154 -1.05 16.31 -9.07
N LEU A 155 -1.41 15.16 -9.65
CA LEU A 155 -2.42 14.28 -9.06
C LEU A 155 -1.99 13.77 -7.68
N ARG A 156 -0.76 13.29 -7.55
CA ARG A 156 -0.21 12.82 -6.26
C ARG A 156 -0.23 13.93 -5.21
N MET A 157 0.12 15.13 -5.60
CA MET A 157 0.07 16.28 -4.71
C MET A 157 -1.35 16.61 -4.25
N VAL A 158 -2.34 16.55 -5.17
CA VAL A 158 -3.77 16.70 -4.83
C VAL A 158 -4.22 15.59 -3.88
N GLU A 159 -3.91 14.34 -4.21
CA GLU A 159 -4.22 13.18 -3.35
C GLU A 159 -3.67 13.33 -1.92
N ALA A 160 -2.41 13.78 -1.82
CA ALA A 160 -1.76 14.01 -0.53
C ALA A 160 -2.43 15.15 0.24
N ALA A 161 -2.73 16.25 -0.44
CA ALA A 161 -3.29 17.45 0.17
C ALA A 161 -4.70 17.22 0.74
N VAL A 162 -5.51 16.39 0.09
CA VAL A 162 -6.87 16.04 0.55
C VAL A 162 -6.91 14.76 1.39
N GLY A 163 -5.76 14.08 1.53
CA GLY A 163 -5.63 12.85 2.34
C GLY A 163 -6.11 11.60 1.63
N PHE A 164 -6.12 11.58 0.29
CA PHE A 164 -6.51 10.43 -0.52
C PHE A 164 -5.32 9.59 -1.00
N GLU A 165 -4.11 9.92 -0.62
CA GLU A 165 -2.91 9.15 -0.96
C GLU A 165 -2.99 7.67 -0.56
N SER A 166 -3.77 7.39 0.48
CA SER A 166 -4.03 6.05 0.93
C SER A 166 -4.74 5.19 -0.12
N TYR A 167 -5.67 5.72 -0.86
CA TYR A 167 -6.35 4.97 -1.92
C TYR A 167 -5.38 4.57 -3.04
N ARG A 168 -4.53 5.51 -3.49
CA ARG A 168 -3.47 5.20 -4.46
C ARG A 168 -2.53 4.12 -3.95
N ARG A 169 -2.07 4.23 -2.73
CA ARG A 169 -1.18 3.24 -2.11
C ARG A 169 -1.82 1.87 -2.03
N ASN A 170 -3.09 1.79 -1.66
CA ASN A 170 -3.87 0.56 -1.64
C ASN A 170 -3.88 -0.14 -3.00
N VAL A 171 -4.08 0.63 -4.08
CA VAL A 171 -4.07 0.06 -5.44
C VAL A 171 -2.68 -0.46 -5.80
N LEU A 172 -1.65 0.36 -5.62
CA LEU A 172 -0.27 -0.03 -5.93
C LEU A 172 0.18 -1.26 -5.15
N GLU A 173 -0.27 -1.39 -3.92
CA GLU A 173 0.03 -2.55 -3.10
C GLU A 173 -0.70 -3.81 -3.58
N ALA A 174 -1.97 -3.66 -3.93
CA ALA A 174 -2.72 -4.77 -4.52
C ALA A 174 -2.10 -5.21 -5.85
N GLN A 175 -1.65 -4.27 -6.70
CA GLN A 175 -0.95 -4.57 -7.94
C GLN A 175 0.38 -5.30 -7.68
N ARG A 176 1.17 -4.87 -6.70
CA ARG A 176 2.40 -5.57 -6.31
C ARG A 176 2.14 -6.97 -5.80
N LYS A 177 1.07 -7.14 -5.01
CA LYS A 177 0.63 -8.45 -4.54
C LYS A 177 0.22 -9.35 -5.71
N LEU A 178 -0.59 -8.81 -6.63
CA LEU A 178 -0.98 -9.53 -7.84
C LEU A 178 0.23 -9.95 -8.68
N SER A 179 1.18 -9.04 -8.91
CA SER A 179 2.42 -9.35 -9.64
C SER A 179 3.21 -10.50 -9.01
N ARG A 180 3.28 -10.55 -7.67
CA ARG A 180 3.93 -11.66 -6.96
C ARG A 180 3.19 -12.97 -7.15
N VAL A 181 1.86 -12.94 -7.04
CA VAL A 181 1.03 -14.13 -7.23
C VAL A 181 1.13 -14.64 -8.66
N LEU A 182 1.14 -13.76 -9.66
CA LEU A 182 1.34 -14.13 -11.07
C LEU A 182 2.72 -14.77 -11.31
N SER A 183 3.76 -14.22 -10.71
CA SER A 183 5.10 -14.81 -10.79
C SER A 183 5.18 -16.18 -10.10
N GLU A 184 4.47 -16.34 -8.98
CA GLU A 184 4.37 -17.63 -8.28
C GLU A 184 3.56 -18.64 -9.11
N GLU A 185 2.45 -18.21 -9.71
CA GLU A 185 1.64 -19.06 -10.61
C GLU A 185 2.46 -19.58 -11.79
N GLU A 186 3.23 -18.70 -12.46
CA GLU A 186 4.13 -19.09 -13.54
C GLU A 186 5.18 -20.09 -13.07
N SER A 187 5.77 -19.85 -11.90
CA SER A 187 6.79 -20.74 -11.35
C SER A 187 6.23 -22.11 -10.99
N VAL A 188 5.06 -22.14 -10.34
CA VAL A 188 4.38 -23.38 -9.96
C VAL A 188 3.89 -24.11 -11.19
N GLY A 189 3.40 -23.39 -12.20
CA GLY A 189 2.99 -23.96 -13.48
C GLY A 189 4.14 -24.70 -14.19
N LYS A 190 5.31 -24.09 -14.27
CA LYS A 190 6.50 -24.73 -14.84
C LYS A 190 6.94 -25.96 -14.05
N LEU A 191 6.87 -25.89 -12.72
CA LEU A 191 7.20 -27.03 -11.86
C LEU A 191 6.18 -28.16 -12.02
N LEU A 192 4.90 -27.85 -12.13
CA LEU A 192 3.83 -28.82 -12.32
C LEU A 192 3.99 -29.55 -13.68
N GLU A 193 4.25 -28.79 -14.74
CA GLU A 193 4.51 -29.35 -16.07
C GLU A 193 5.73 -30.29 -16.06
N SER A 194 6.81 -29.87 -15.43
CA SER A 194 8.00 -30.72 -15.28
C SER A 194 7.73 -31.96 -14.45
N ALA A 195 6.96 -31.81 -13.36
CA ALA A 195 6.57 -32.93 -12.51
C ALA A 195 5.65 -33.92 -13.24
N GLU A 196 4.73 -33.40 -14.07
CA GLU A 196 3.84 -34.22 -14.89
C GLU A 196 4.63 -35.08 -15.90
N GLN A 197 5.56 -34.46 -16.62
CA GLN A 197 6.46 -35.17 -17.56
C GLN A 197 7.27 -36.25 -16.84
N THR A 198 7.80 -35.90 -15.64
CA THR A 198 8.59 -36.84 -14.84
C THR A 198 7.73 -37.97 -14.30
N LEU A 199 6.50 -37.67 -13.85
CA LEU A 199 5.55 -38.67 -13.39
C LEU A 199 5.12 -39.63 -14.52
N ALA A 200 4.91 -39.11 -15.73
CA ALA A 200 4.59 -39.92 -16.90
C ALA A 200 5.71 -40.91 -17.20
N TYR A 201 6.98 -40.47 -17.14
CA TYR A 201 8.16 -41.35 -17.30
C TYR A 201 8.17 -42.44 -16.23
N TRP A 202 8.03 -42.08 -14.96
CA TRP A 202 8.07 -43.07 -13.88
C TRP A 202 6.85 -44.01 -13.87
N ARG A 203 5.71 -43.55 -14.38
CA ARG A 203 4.53 -44.39 -14.58
C ARG A 203 4.81 -45.50 -15.61
N GLU A 204 5.44 -45.13 -16.73
CA GLU A 204 5.84 -46.10 -17.74
C GLU A 204 6.84 -47.11 -17.17
N GLN A 205 7.82 -46.64 -16.38
CA GLN A 205 8.79 -47.56 -15.74
C GLN A 205 8.10 -48.43 -14.68
N TYR A 206 7.09 -47.94 -13.98
CA TYR A 206 6.33 -48.70 -13.01
C TYR A 206 5.49 -49.82 -13.66
N ASP A 207 4.87 -49.51 -14.81
CA ASP A 207 4.14 -50.54 -15.57
C ASP A 207 5.10 -51.68 -16.06
N ARG A 208 6.29 -51.33 -16.49
CA ARG A 208 7.35 -52.28 -16.83
C ARG A 208 7.77 -53.12 -15.64
N TYR A 209 7.84 -52.51 -14.44
CA TYR A 209 8.15 -53.23 -13.20
C TYR A 209 7.04 -54.21 -12.84
N GLN A 210 5.80 -53.86 -12.97
CA GLN A 210 4.68 -54.77 -12.76
C GLN A 210 4.69 -55.94 -13.72
N GLN A 211 5.03 -55.70 -14.99
CA GLN A 211 5.22 -56.77 -15.96
C GLN A 211 6.37 -57.72 -15.55
N LYS A 212 7.51 -57.16 -15.12
CA LYS A 212 8.63 -57.97 -14.61
C LYS A 212 8.22 -58.84 -13.42
N LYS A 213 7.45 -58.28 -12.48
CA LYS A 213 6.93 -58.99 -11.32
C LYS A 213 6.02 -60.16 -11.71
N GLN A 214 5.18 -59.94 -12.72
CA GLN A 214 4.34 -61.01 -13.28
C GLN A 214 5.15 -62.12 -13.95
N LEU A 215 6.15 -61.73 -14.73
CA LEU A 215 7.06 -62.67 -15.40
C LEU A 215 7.87 -63.49 -14.38
N ILE A 216 8.35 -62.85 -13.32
CA ILE A 216 9.03 -63.56 -12.21
C ILE A 216 8.12 -64.55 -11.53
N MET A 217 6.83 -64.21 -11.33
CA MET A 217 5.86 -65.14 -10.79
C MET A 217 5.59 -66.31 -11.74
N LYS A 218 5.46 -66.03 -13.05
CA LYS A 218 5.33 -67.05 -14.07
C LYS A 218 6.56 -67.99 -14.11
N ARG A 219 7.76 -67.43 -14.07
CA ARG A 219 9.01 -68.16 -14.02
C ARG A 219 9.04 -69.11 -12.79
N ARG A 220 8.70 -68.58 -11.60
CA ARG A 220 8.64 -69.40 -10.38
C ARG A 220 7.60 -70.52 -10.49
N PHE A 221 6.51 -70.26 -11.16
CA PHE A 221 5.50 -71.28 -11.39
C PHE A 221 6.04 -72.38 -12.29
N LEU A 222 6.69 -72.04 -13.44
CA LEU A 222 7.27 -73.01 -14.35
C LEU A 222 8.43 -73.75 -13.72
N GLU A 223 9.26 -73.11 -12.87
CA GLU A 223 10.31 -73.79 -12.12
C GLU A 223 9.71 -74.80 -11.12
N ARG A 224 8.59 -74.47 -10.51
CA ARG A 224 7.90 -75.42 -9.64
C ARG A 224 7.33 -76.58 -10.43
N GLU A 225 6.76 -76.31 -11.58
CA GLU A 225 6.25 -77.35 -12.45
C GLU A 225 7.37 -78.27 -12.94
N LEU A 226 8.56 -77.67 -13.22
CA LEU A 226 9.77 -78.42 -13.62
C LEU A 226 10.31 -79.29 -12.45
N VAL A 227 10.37 -78.75 -11.29
CA VAL A 227 10.91 -79.44 -10.10
C VAL A 227 10.07 -80.68 -9.72
N TRP A 228 8.87 -80.70 -10.21
CA TRP A 228 7.91 -81.73 -9.89
C TRP A 228 7.71 -82.81 -10.95
N ALA A 229 8.76 -83.14 -11.54
CA ALA A 229 8.63 -84.20 -12.49
C ALA A 229 8.38 -85.59 -11.88
N GLN A 230 8.18 -85.72 -10.69
CA GLN A 230 7.95 -86.98 -10.04
C GLN A 230 7.33 -86.76 -8.66
N VAL A 231 7.12 -87.71 -7.83
CA VAL A 231 6.40 -87.53 -6.58
C VAL A 231 6.96 -86.41 -5.71
N ALA A 232 8.25 -86.23 -5.68
CA ALA A 232 8.84 -85.05 -5.08
C ALA A 232 8.30 -83.78 -5.64
N LYS A 233 7.64 -83.83 -6.72
CA LYS A 233 7.01 -82.78 -7.46
C LYS A 233 5.75 -82.26 -6.81
N LYS A 234 4.81 -83.13 -6.53
CA LYS A 234 3.58 -82.73 -5.83
C LYS A 234 3.89 -82.31 -4.39
N ASP A 235 4.82 -82.98 -3.78
CA ASP A 235 5.28 -82.65 -2.43
C ASP A 235 5.97 -81.29 -2.37
N ARG A 236 6.83 -80.97 -3.37
CA ARG A 236 7.38 -79.63 -3.52
C ARG A 236 6.29 -78.62 -3.86
N THR A 237 5.32 -78.98 -4.72
CA THR A 237 4.25 -78.07 -5.04
C THR A 237 3.42 -77.76 -3.77
N VAL A 238 3.14 -78.73 -2.95
CA VAL A 238 2.47 -78.51 -1.67
C VAL A 238 3.35 -77.70 -0.71
N SER A 239 4.65 -78.03 -0.63
CA SER A 239 5.60 -77.26 0.19
C SER A 239 5.81 -75.84 -0.32
N ASP A 240 5.88 -75.66 -1.61
CA ASP A 240 6.05 -74.33 -2.24
C ASP A 240 4.79 -73.48 -2.03
N LEU A 241 3.60 -74.08 -2.21
CA LEU A 241 2.34 -73.41 -1.95
C LEU A 241 2.17 -73.04 -0.46
N GLN A 242 2.62 -73.95 0.44
CA GLN A 242 2.62 -73.67 1.90
C GLN A 242 3.55 -72.47 2.22
N SER A 243 4.73 -72.48 1.60
CA SER A 243 5.71 -71.38 1.76
C SER A 243 5.20 -70.05 1.25
N GLU A 244 4.47 -70.08 0.12
CA GLU A 244 3.89 -68.87 -0.45
C GLU A 244 2.72 -68.35 0.42
N ILE A 245 1.89 -69.21 0.93
CA ILE A 245 0.84 -68.85 1.89
C ILE A 245 1.46 -68.22 3.13
N GLN A 246 2.57 -68.78 3.62
CA GLN A 246 3.24 -68.23 4.80
C GLN A 246 3.86 -66.86 4.52
N LYS A 247 4.41 -66.66 3.34
CA LYS A 247 4.93 -65.36 2.91
C LYS A 247 3.81 -64.32 2.79
N GLU A 248 2.71 -64.70 2.16
CA GLU A 248 1.55 -63.81 2.04
C GLU A 248 0.97 -63.48 3.43
N HIS A 249 0.93 -64.43 4.36
CA HIS A 249 0.51 -64.14 5.75
C HIS A 249 1.44 -63.15 6.44
N MET A 250 2.75 -63.32 6.31
CA MET A 250 3.73 -62.36 6.86
C MET A 250 3.62 -60.99 6.19
N GLU A 251 3.38 -60.98 4.86
CA GLU A 251 3.19 -59.73 4.16
C GLU A 251 1.90 -59.02 4.53
N ILE A 252 0.80 -59.76 4.74
CA ILE A 252 -0.45 -59.23 5.26
C ILE A 252 -0.22 -58.61 6.64
N GLU A 253 0.46 -59.30 7.55
CA GLU A 253 0.79 -58.80 8.89
C GLU A 253 1.71 -57.57 8.83
N ARG A 254 2.69 -57.59 7.94
CA ARG A 254 3.56 -56.45 7.69
C ARG A 254 2.77 -55.26 7.14
N LEU A 255 1.95 -55.51 6.11
CA LEU A 255 1.11 -54.45 5.49
C LEU A 255 0.06 -53.94 6.50
N GLU A 256 -0.45 -54.79 7.38
CA GLU A 256 -1.34 -54.34 8.47
C GLU A 256 -0.62 -53.43 9.45
N ASN A 257 0.60 -53.76 9.81
CA ASN A 257 1.42 -52.93 10.69
C ASN A 257 1.84 -51.64 10.04
N GLU A 258 2.24 -51.71 8.77
CA GLU A 258 2.57 -50.53 7.97
C GLU A 258 1.33 -49.66 7.77
N THR A 259 0.16 -50.25 7.51
CA THR A 259 -1.11 -49.52 7.37
C THR A 259 -1.42 -48.75 8.65
N LYS A 260 -1.33 -49.41 9.83
CA LYS A 260 -1.54 -48.74 11.13
C LYS A 260 -0.56 -47.59 11.36
N GLN A 261 0.72 -47.79 10.96
CA GLN A 261 1.72 -46.70 11.07
C GLN A 261 1.42 -45.52 10.12
N VAL A 262 1.00 -45.86 8.90
CA VAL A 262 0.63 -44.85 7.91
C VAL A 262 -0.65 -44.14 8.30
N GLU A 263 -1.63 -44.85 8.84
CA GLU A 263 -2.86 -44.27 9.39
C GLU A 263 -2.56 -43.32 10.55
N GLY A 264 -1.68 -43.67 11.47
CA GLY A 264 -1.22 -42.75 12.52
C GLY A 264 -0.54 -41.52 11.97
N LYS A 265 0.36 -41.69 10.99
CA LYS A 265 1.02 -40.53 10.32
C LYS A 265 0.04 -39.72 9.50
N LEU A 266 -0.98 -40.34 8.92
CA LEU A 266 -2.03 -39.65 8.19
C LEU A 266 -2.89 -38.81 9.15
N GLU A 267 -3.23 -39.33 10.33
CA GLU A 267 -3.96 -38.62 11.37
C GLU A 267 -3.13 -37.42 11.89
N ASP A 268 -1.84 -37.65 12.18
CA ASP A 268 -0.91 -36.59 12.58
C ASP A 268 -0.77 -35.52 11.51
N SER A 269 -0.59 -35.94 10.25
CA SER A 269 -0.47 -35.01 9.11
C SER A 269 -1.80 -34.26 8.86
N GLN A 270 -2.93 -34.94 9.04
CA GLN A 270 -4.25 -34.32 8.94
C GLN A 270 -4.44 -33.28 10.06
N SER A 271 -4.02 -33.62 11.27
CA SER A 271 -4.03 -32.70 12.42
C SER A 271 -3.14 -31.50 12.16
N THR A 272 -1.93 -31.76 11.70
CA THR A 272 -0.96 -30.70 11.33
C THR A 272 -1.49 -29.79 10.23
N LEU A 273 -2.09 -30.39 9.19
CA LEU A 273 -2.72 -29.62 8.11
C LEU A 273 -3.88 -28.77 8.61
N ASN A 274 -4.71 -29.33 9.51
CA ASN A 274 -5.82 -28.59 10.11
C ASN A 274 -5.32 -27.45 11.00
N GLN A 275 -4.26 -27.67 11.77
CA GLN A 275 -3.61 -26.64 12.56
C GLN A 275 -3.00 -25.55 11.66
N ALA A 276 -2.35 -25.95 10.57
CA ALA A 276 -1.80 -25.03 9.61
C ALA A 276 -2.91 -24.20 8.93
N LYS A 277 -4.03 -24.83 8.55
CA LYS A 277 -5.21 -24.14 8.03
C LYS A 277 -5.77 -23.12 9.04
N LEU A 278 -5.90 -23.51 10.30
CA LEU A 278 -6.34 -22.59 11.36
C LEU A 278 -5.34 -21.43 11.57
N ARG A 279 -4.04 -21.74 11.55
CA ARG A 279 -2.99 -20.70 11.59
C ARG A 279 -3.08 -19.76 10.38
N ARG A 280 -3.27 -20.34 9.19
CA ARG A 280 -3.42 -19.57 7.96
C ARG A 280 -4.62 -18.63 8.03
N THR A 281 -5.75 -19.12 8.53
CA THR A 281 -6.95 -18.29 8.71
C THR A 281 -6.67 -17.15 9.68
N ARG A 282 -6.01 -17.42 10.80
CA ARG A 282 -5.63 -16.37 11.77
C ARG A 282 -4.68 -15.34 11.14
N LEU A 283 -3.65 -15.81 10.43
CA LEU A 283 -2.72 -14.92 9.72
C LEU A 283 -3.41 -14.10 8.64
N PHE A 284 -4.39 -14.71 7.96
CA PHE A 284 -5.20 -13.99 6.99
C PHE A 284 -6.07 -12.90 7.65
N GLU A 285 -6.68 -13.21 8.79
CA GLU A 285 -7.45 -12.23 9.57
C GLU A 285 -6.55 -11.11 10.10
N GLU A 286 -5.36 -11.47 10.59
CA GLU A 286 -4.33 -10.52 11.02
C GLU A 286 -3.89 -9.62 9.88
N ARG A 287 -3.58 -10.20 8.70
CA ARG A 287 -3.24 -9.44 7.50
C ARG A 287 -4.37 -8.51 7.09
N LEU A 288 -5.62 -9.01 7.10
CA LEU A 288 -6.81 -8.18 6.82
C LEU A 288 -6.94 -7.02 7.82
N GLY A 289 -6.58 -7.27 9.07
CA GLY A 289 -6.49 -6.24 10.10
C GLY A 289 -5.46 -5.17 9.75
N LEU A 290 -4.25 -5.61 9.39
CA LEU A 290 -3.16 -4.73 8.98
C LEU A 290 -3.53 -3.94 7.70
N GLU A 291 -4.16 -4.60 6.72
CA GLU A 291 -4.62 -3.95 5.49
C GLU A 291 -5.71 -2.91 5.75
N ARG A 292 -6.62 -3.19 6.71
CA ARG A 292 -7.61 -2.19 7.12
C ARG A 292 -6.96 -0.98 7.78
N GLU A 293 -5.97 -1.22 8.64
CA GLU A 293 -5.21 -0.12 9.24
C GLU A 293 -4.42 0.64 8.18
N LYS A 294 -3.79 -0.07 7.25
CA LYS A 294 -3.11 0.53 6.10
C LYS A 294 -4.07 1.39 5.29
N ALA A 295 -5.23 0.83 4.91
CA ALA A 295 -6.27 1.55 4.17
C ALA A 295 -6.71 2.86 4.87
N LYS A 296 -6.77 2.84 6.20
CA LYS A 296 -7.07 4.05 6.98
C LYS A 296 -5.95 5.10 6.86
N HIS A 297 -4.69 4.63 6.96
CA HIS A 297 -3.54 5.53 6.84
C HIS A 297 -3.39 6.06 5.42
N GLU A 298 -3.64 5.26 4.42
CA GLU A 298 -3.62 5.64 3.01
C GLU A 298 -4.73 6.64 2.67
N SER A 299 -5.96 6.41 3.18
CA SER A 299 -7.05 7.38 3.04
C SER A 299 -6.67 8.73 3.66
N ARG A 300 -6.01 8.69 4.83
CA ARG A 300 -5.48 9.89 5.48
C ARG A 300 -4.44 10.59 4.61
N LEU A 301 -3.52 9.82 4.07
CA LEU A 301 -2.41 10.31 3.29
C LEU A 301 -2.88 10.90 1.95
N MET A 302 -3.85 10.24 1.30
CA MET A 302 -4.51 10.71 0.09
C MET A 302 -5.25 12.04 0.35
N LEU A 303 -6.02 12.10 1.45
CA LEU A 303 -6.73 13.31 1.86
C LEU A 303 -5.75 14.45 2.14
N SER A 304 -4.65 14.16 2.85
CA SER A 304 -3.61 15.15 3.15
C SER A 304 -2.91 15.64 1.88
N ASN A 305 -2.61 14.75 0.94
CA ASN A 305 -2.01 15.08 -0.34
C ASN A 305 -2.95 15.89 -1.25
N GLN A 306 -4.23 15.51 -1.25
CA GLN A 306 -5.22 16.28 -1.99
C GLN A 306 -5.37 17.67 -1.39
N THR A 307 -5.49 17.76 -0.07
CA THR A 307 -5.57 19.03 0.65
C THR A 307 -4.33 19.90 0.40
N LEU A 308 -3.15 19.28 0.35
CA LEU A 308 -1.90 19.98 0.04
C LEU A 308 -1.91 20.56 -1.38
N LYS A 309 -2.33 19.78 -2.38
CA LYS A 309 -2.47 20.24 -3.78
C LYS A 309 -3.49 21.36 -3.91
N GLU A 310 -4.63 21.18 -3.26
CA GLU A 310 -5.69 22.19 -3.25
C GLU A 310 -5.21 23.50 -2.63
N THR A 311 -4.47 23.44 -1.53
CA THR A 311 -3.92 24.63 -0.87
C THR A 311 -2.83 25.29 -1.71
N GLN A 312 -2.05 24.50 -2.45
CA GLN A 312 -1.03 25.02 -3.36
C GLN A 312 -1.66 25.71 -4.58
N ALA A 313 -2.62 25.06 -5.24
CA ALA A 313 -3.34 25.65 -6.35
C ALA A 313 -4.11 26.93 -5.94
N TRP A 314 -4.66 26.90 -4.76
CA TRP A 314 -5.33 28.07 -4.16
C TRP A 314 -4.35 29.24 -3.94
N SER A 315 -3.14 28.93 -3.46
CA SER A 315 -2.08 29.92 -3.26
C SER A 315 -1.67 30.60 -4.57
N GLU A 316 -1.56 29.80 -5.65
CA GLU A 316 -1.18 30.34 -6.97
C GLU A 316 -2.28 31.23 -7.54
N THR A 317 -3.53 30.77 -7.49
CA THR A 317 -4.68 31.54 -7.99
C THR A 317 -4.88 32.86 -7.22
N HIS A 318 -4.63 32.82 -5.91
CA HIS A 318 -4.67 34.02 -5.09
C HIS A 318 -3.55 35.01 -5.39
N ARG A 319 -2.35 34.49 -5.62
CA ARG A 319 -1.20 35.29 -5.95
C ARG A 319 -1.40 36.06 -7.27
N ASP A 320 -1.97 35.34 -8.26
CA ASP A 320 -2.25 35.97 -9.57
C ASP A 320 -3.35 37.03 -9.47
N ALA A 321 -4.39 36.77 -8.68
CA ALA A 321 -5.44 37.74 -8.44
C ALA A 321 -4.97 38.94 -7.62
N ALA A 322 -4.11 38.73 -6.65
CA ALA A 322 -3.52 39.81 -5.87
C ALA A 322 -2.62 40.72 -6.72
N LYS A 323 -1.87 40.11 -7.63
CA LYS A 323 -1.06 40.84 -8.57
C LYS A 323 -1.92 41.69 -9.53
N ASP A 324 -2.96 41.10 -10.13
CA ASP A 324 -3.92 41.81 -10.99
C ASP A 324 -4.60 42.97 -10.25
N TYR A 325 -4.93 42.73 -8.96
CA TYR A 325 -5.50 43.79 -8.10
C TYR A 325 -4.51 44.95 -7.88
N LEU A 326 -3.24 44.66 -7.58
CA LEU A 326 -2.20 45.64 -7.38
C LEU A 326 -1.92 46.45 -8.66
N ASP A 327 -1.88 45.79 -9.82
CA ASP A 327 -1.69 46.42 -11.12
C ASP A 327 -2.86 47.33 -11.47
N LYS A 328 -4.10 46.94 -11.17
CA LYS A 328 -5.30 47.79 -11.32
C LYS A 328 -5.33 48.99 -10.37
N MET A 329 -4.88 48.77 -9.13
CA MET A 329 -4.71 49.87 -8.17
C MET A 329 -3.68 50.89 -8.67
N GLU A 330 -2.57 50.43 -9.26
CA GLU A 330 -1.54 51.31 -9.82
C GLU A 330 -2.06 52.08 -11.03
N GLN A 331 -2.86 51.42 -11.88
CA GLN A 331 -3.54 52.10 -13.00
C GLN A 331 -4.55 53.11 -12.50
N LEU A 332 -5.38 52.78 -11.50
CA LEU A 332 -6.31 53.73 -10.89
C LEU A 332 -5.59 54.92 -10.24
N GLN A 333 -4.53 54.63 -9.50
CA GLN A 333 -3.70 55.65 -8.90
C GLN A 333 -3.14 56.59 -9.98
N SER A 334 -2.62 56.03 -11.08
CA SER A 334 -2.06 56.83 -12.21
C SER A 334 -3.13 57.65 -12.92
N HIS A 335 -4.37 57.17 -12.97
CA HIS A 335 -5.50 57.86 -13.61
C HIS A 335 -6.01 59.02 -12.73
N ILE A 336 -6.20 58.74 -11.46
CA ILE A 336 -6.67 59.77 -10.49
C ILE A 336 -5.61 60.87 -10.28
N LEU A 337 -4.33 60.53 -10.25
CA LEU A 337 -3.24 61.50 -10.12
C LEU A 337 -2.99 62.36 -11.38
N ARG A 338 -3.60 62.01 -12.52
CA ARG A 338 -3.60 62.84 -13.73
C ARG A 338 -4.65 63.97 -13.67
N GLU A 339 -5.72 63.77 -12.93
CA GLU A 339 -6.84 64.72 -12.89
C GLU A 339 -6.87 65.62 -11.64
N VAL A 340 -6.25 65.19 -10.56
CA VAL A 340 -6.27 65.89 -9.27
C VAL A 340 -4.86 65.83 -8.65
N ASN A 341 -4.31 66.96 -8.28
CA ASN A 341 -2.99 67.10 -7.67
C ASN A 341 -3.08 67.31 -6.16
N PRO A 342 -3.24 66.27 -5.35
CA PRO A 342 -2.98 66.36 -3.93
C PRO A 342 -1.97 65.27 -3.49
N THR A 343 -0.91 65.75 -2.91
CA THR A 343 0.13 64.95 -2.23
C THR A 343 -0.44 63.94 -1.22
N ASP A 344 -1.57 64.25 -0.64
CA ASP A 344 -2.23 63.42 0.39
C ASP A 344 -2.89 62.13 -0.16
N LEU A 345 -3.50 62.23 -1.34
CA LEU A 345 -4.09 61.09 -2.04
C LEU A 345 -3.04 60.09 -2.53
N ARG A 346 -1.88 60.58 -2.93
CA ARG A 346 -0.76 59.71 -3.34
C ARG A 346 -0.20 58.90 -2.16
N ALA A 347 -0.11 59.55 -0.99
CA ALA A 347 0.33 58.88 0.25
C ALA A 347 -0.69 57.81 0.67
N GLN A 348 -1.99 58.12 0.62
CA GLN A 348 -3.06 57.17 0.97
C GLN A 348 -3.09 55.95 0.04
N PHE A 349 -2.94 56.14 -1.27
CA PHE A 349 -2.85 55.00 -2.21
C PHE A 349 -1.59 54.15 -1.97
N THR A 350 -0.46 54.79 -1.65
CA THR A 350 0.78 54.05 -1.34
C THR A 350 0.64 53.26 -0.03
N GLU A 351 -0.01 53.86 0.95
CA GLU A 351 -0.24 53.23 2.24
C GLU A 351 -1.25 52.05 2.11
N MET A 352 -2.29 52.22 1.31
CA MET A 352 -3.27 51.20 1.02
C MET A 352 -2.65 50.01 0.27
N ARG A 353 -1.79 50.30 -0.73
CA ARG A 353 -1.01 49.31 -1.47
C ARG A 353 -0.11 48.50 -0.49
N LYS A 354 0.61 49.21 0.36
CA LYS A 354 1.52 48.62 1.34
C LYS A 354 0.78 47.75 2.34
N THR A 355 -0.41 48.18 2.78
CA THR A 355 -1.25 47.40 3.69
C THR A 355 -1.76 46.11 3.03
N TYR A 356 -2.15 46.22 1.74
CA TYR A 356 -2.58 45.04 0.98
C TYR A 356 -1.44 44.04 0.80
N GLU A 357 -0.25 44.51 0.42
CA GLU A 357 0.97 43.69 0.27
C GLU A 357 1.32 42.96 1.60
N GLN A 358 1.18 43.67 2.74
CA GLN A 358 1.42 43.06 4.06
C GLN A 358 0.38 41.98 4.45
N ILE A 359 -0.88 42.21 4.09
CA ILE A 359 -1.97 41.26 4.33
C ILE A 359 -1.73 40.00 3.48
N GLU A 360 -1.38 40.17 2.23
CA GLU A 360 -1.09 39.07 1.32
C GLU A 360 0.10 38.24 1.80
N GLU A 361 1.18 38.89 2.19
CA GLU A 361 2.35 38.18 2.73
C GLU A 361 2.03 37.41 4.01
N ALA A 362 1.22 37.97 4.90
CA ALA A 362 0.80 37.30 6.11
C ALA A 362 -0.03 36.05 5.80
N TRP A 363 -0.91 36.17 4.82
CA TRP A 363 -1.75 35.07 4.38
C TRP A 363 -0.94 33.94 3.71
N ILE A 364 -0.02 34.30 2.82
CA ILE A 364 0.90 33.33 2.19
C ILE A 364 1.76 32.63 3.24
N ARG A 365 2.25 33.36 4.27
CA ARG A 365 2.99 32.75 5.36
C ARG A 365 2.16 31.71 6.10
N GLN A 366 0.90 32.00 6.39
CA GLN A 366 0.03 31.06 7.09
C GLN A 366 -0.29 29.80 6.26
N LEU A 367 -0.50 30.00 4.95
CA LEU A 367 -0.64 28.87 4.02
C LEU A 367 0.61 28.01 3.95
N ASN A 368 1.77 28.64 3.96
CA ASN A 368 3.04 27.93 3.94
C ASN A 368 3.27 27.12 5.21
N VAL A 369 2.93 27.65 6.39
CA VAL A 369 2.97 26.90 7.65
C VAL A 369 2.03 25.70 7.59
N LYS A 370 0.84 25.87 7.04
CA LYS A 370 -0.13 24.79 6.87
C LYS A 370 0.39 23.71 5.90
N ASN A 371 0.97 24.14 4.79
CA ASN A 371 1.54 23.23 3.81
C ASN A 371 2.72 22.42 4.36
N GLU A 372 3.56 23.05 5.18
CA GLU A 372 4.65 22.33 5.82
C GLU A 372 4.15 21.37 6.92
N SER A 373 3.12 21.76 7.65
CA SER A 373 2.44 20.84 8.57
C SER A 373 1.84 19.63 7.86
N LEU A 374 1.21 19.85 6.71
CA LEU A 374 0.67 18.76 5.89
C LEU A 374 1.79 17.86 5.34
N LYS A 375 2.92 18.43 4.91
CA LYS A 375 4.07 17.63 4.47
C LYS A 375 4.62 16.73 5.58
N GLN A 376 4.72 17.26 6.81
CA GLN A 376 5.16 16.45 7.95
C GLN A 376 4.19 15.32 8.30
N GLN A 377 2.87 15.56 8.21
CA GLN A 377 1.88 14.51 8.41
C GLN A 377 1.91 13.47 7.27
N ILE A 378 2.15 13.91 6.04
CA ILE A 378 2.35 13.04 4.89
C ILE A 378 3.57 12.14 5.15
N GLU A 379 4.68 12.74 5.60
CA GLU A 379 5.91 12.00 5.88
C GLU A 379 5.75 11.03 7.05
N ALA A 380 5.14 11.48 8.16
CA ALA A 380 4.85 10.60 9.29
C ALA A 380 3.89 9.46 8.91
N SER A 381 2.85 9.78 8.12
CA SER A 381 1.93 8.76 7.64
C SER A 381 2.61 7.82 6.63
N SER A 382 3.53 8.33 5.81
CA SER A 382 4.31 7.52 4.89
C SER A 382 5.25 6.55 5.62
N GLN A 383 5.84 6.98 6.73
CA GLN A 383 6.69 6.11 7.56
C GLN A 383 5.88 5.01 8.25
N GLN A 384 4.70 5.38 8.79
CA GLN A 384 3.80 4.37 9.38
C GLN A 384 3.30 3.37 8.34
N LEU A 385 3.06 3.86 7.15
CA LEU A 385 2.64 3.02 6.05
C LEU A 385 3.76 2.09 5.60
N ALA A 386 5.01 2.58 5.55
CA ALA A 386 6.15 1.72 5.27
C ALA A 386 6.27 0.58 6.29
N THR A 387 6.06 0.89 7.59
CA THR A 387 6.09 -0.15 8.63
C THR A 387 4.93 -1.15 8.50
N LEU A 388 3.75 -0.67 8.13
CA LEU A 388 2.60 -1.55 7.87
C LEU A 388 2.80 -2.37 6.59
N GLU A 389 3.46 -1.79 5.57
CA GLU A 389 3.87 -2.52 4.36
C GLU A 389 4.83 -3.65 4.67
N ASP A 390 5.83 -3.36 5.51
CA ASP A 390 6.76 -4.38 5.95
C ASP A 390 6.02 -5.50 6.73
N GLN A 391 5.13 -5.11 7.65
CA GLN A 391 4.34 -6.07 8.43
C GLN A 391 3.39 -6.89 7.56
N ILE A 392 2.76 -6.26 6.58
CA ILE A 392 1.90 -6.95 5.61
C ILE A 392 2.74 -7.88 4.74
N THR A 393 3.92 -7.39 4.30
CA THR A 393 4.86 -8.18 3.52
C THR A 393 5.37 -9.38 4.30
N ASP A 394 5.66 -9.17 5.58
CA ASP A 394 6.04 -10.25 6.50
C ASP A 394 4.90 -11.22 6.73
N ALA A 395 3.68 -10.72 6.94
CA ALA A 395 2.49 -11.55 7.08
C ALA A 395 2.22 -12.34 5.79
N GLU A 396 2.37 -11.72 4.62
CA GLU A 396 2.28 -12.40 3.31
C GLU A 396 3.37 -13.43 3.11
N SER A 397 4.61 -13.06 3.45
CA SER A 397 5.72 -14.01 3.41
C SER A 397 5.46 -15.22 4.30
N ASN A 398 4.94 -14.98 5.50
CA ASN A 398 4.60 -16.04 6.44
C ASN A 398 3.39 -16.85 5.96
N MET A 399 2.39 -16.21 5.36
CA MET A 399 1.29 -16.93 4.71
C MET A 399 1.78 -17.78 3.55
N ASN A 400 2.64 -17.22 2.69
CA ASN A 400 3.20 -17.96 1.55
C ASN A 400 4.07 -19.14 2.01
N LYS A 401 4.85 -18.95 3.09
CA LYS A 401 5.59 -20.05 3.74
C LYS A 401 4.62 -21.11 4.26
N LEU A 402 3.57 -20.66 4.94
CA LEU A 402 2.57 -21.54 5.50
C LEU A 402 1.76 -22.26 4.40
N ASP A 403 1.44 -21.56 3.30
CA ASP A 403 0.81 -22.18 2.13
C ASP A 403 1.75 -23.20 1.48
N GLY A 404 3.05 -22.91 1.45
CA GLY A 404 4.07 -23.87 1.04
C GLY A 404 4.16 -25.06 1.98
N GLU A 405 4.08 -24.84 3.30
CA GLU A 405 4.03 -25.89 4.30
C GLU A 405 2.74 -26.69 4.21
N MET A 406 1.62 -26.01 4.05
CA MET A 406 0.32 -26.65 3.84
C MET A 406 0.29 -27.50 2.57
N ALA A 407 0.86 -26.97 1.48
CA ALA A 407 0.99 -27.71 0.24
C ALA A 407 1.86 -28.96 0.45
N LYS A 408 3.04 -28.79 1.09
CA LYS A 408 3.90 -29.92 1.45
C LYS A 408 3.17 -30.93 2.36
N THR A 409 2.50 -30.42 3.40
CA THR A 409 1.77 -31.28 4.34
C THR A 409 0.56 -31.95 3.68
N SER A 410 -0.17 -31.20 2.84
CA SER A 410 -1.28 -31.74 2.06
C SER A 410 -0.83 -32.86 1.14
N GLN A 411 0.35 -32.72 0.60
CA GLN A 411 0.98 -33.72 -0.19
C GLN A 411 1.46 -34.92 0.63
N ILE A 412 2.16 -34.65 1.71
CA ILE A 412 2.51 -35.72 2.64
C ILE A 412 1.25 -36.49 3.04
N LEU A 413 0.15 -35.78 3.24
CA LEU A 413 -1.14 -36.36 3.55
C LEU A 413 -1.70 -37.18 2.39
N LEU A 414 -1.63 -36.66 1.18
CA LEU A 414 -2.00 -37.40 -0.02
C LEU A 414 -1.11 -38.61 -0.21
N ASP A 415 0.17 -38.47 0.07
CA ASP A 415 1.10 -39.57 0.02
C ASP A 415 0.76 -40.66 0.99
N TYR A 416 0.50 -40.27 2.24
CA TYR A 416 0.05 -41.24 3.22
C TYR A 416 -1.30 -41.82 2.84
N ARG A 417 -2.22 -41.05 2.22
CA ARG A 417 -3.49 -41.60 1.70
C ARG A 417 -3.28 -42.58 0.57
N ILE A 418 -2.42 -42.20 -0.39
CA ILE A 418 -2.09 -43.09 -1.49
C ILE A 418 -1.36 -44.30 -0.96
N HIS A 419 -0.41 -44.06 -0.06
CA HIS A 419 0.33 -45.17 0.55
C HIS A 419 -0.60 -46.10 1.36
N SER A 420 -1.51 -45.56 2.17
CA SER A 420 -2.52 -46.34 2.89
C SER A 420 -3.44 -47.08 1.92
N ALA A 421 -3.92 -46.42 0.85
CA ALA A 421 -4.75 -47.08 -0.14
C ALA A 421 -3.99 -48.16 -0.92
N LEU A 422 -2.72 -47.90 -1.23
CA LEU A 422 -1.85 -48.88 -1.87
C LEU A 422 -1.59 -50.09 -0.92
N LEU A 423 -1.28 -49.81 0.35
CA LEU A 423 -1.11 -50.87 1.38
C LEU A 423 -2.38 -51.65 1.56
N GLN A 424 -3.55 -51.00 1.65
CA GLN A 424 -4.84 -51.66 1.71
C GLN A 424 -5.11 -52.53 0.48
N HIS A 425 -4.87 -51.95 -0.72
CA HIS A 425 -5.02 -52.72 -1.95
C HIS A 425 -4.02 -53.86 -2.04
N GLN A 426 -2.75 -53.62 -1.64
CA GLN A 426 -1.76 -54.71 -1.53
C GLN A 426 -2.20 -55.76 -0.54
N ARG A 427 -2.66 -55.32 0.66
CA ARG A 427 -3.18 -56.26 1.67
C ARG A 427 -4.36 -57.07 1.17
N GLU A 428 -5.34 -56.42 0.50
CA GLU A 428 -6.47 -57.11 -0.09
C GLU A 428 -6.02 -58.10 -1.20
N SER A 429 -5.03 -57.64 -1.98
CA SER A 429 -4.42 -58.48 -3.02
C SER A 429 -3.72 -59.68 -2.40
N SER A 430 -2.86 -59.46 -1.38
CA SER A 430 -2.19 -60.53 -0.68
C SER A 430 -3.15 -61.44 0.08
N GLN A 431 -4.20 -60.88 0.70
CA GLN A 431 -5.25 -61.67 1.31
C GLN A 431 -5.97 -62.59 0.30
N LYS A 432 -6.35 -62.01 -0.86
CA LYS A 432 -6.97 -62.78 -1.95
C LYS A 432 -6.01 -63.84 -2.50
N THR A 433 -4.71 -63.49 -2.59
CA THR A 433 -3.68 -64.41 -3.04
C THR A 433 -3.47 -65.51 -2.02
N ALA A 434 -3.38 -65.21 -0.71
CA ALA A 434 -3.28 -66.19 0.35
C ALA A 434 -4.49 -67.15 0.39
N ASP A 435 -5.69 -66.61 0.20
CA ASP A 435 -6.92 -67.43 0.16
C ASP A 435 -6.97 -68.28 -1.11
N LYS A 436 -6.50 -67.73 -2.24
CA LYS A 436 -6.37 -68.51 -3.50
C LYS A 436 -5.35 -69.63 -3.36
N LEU A 437 -4.17 -69.31 -2.80
CA LEU A 437 -3.09 -70.27 -2.56
C LEU A 437 -3.50 -71.34 -1.54
N LYS A 438 -4.27 -70.94 -0.47
CA LYS A 438 -4.84 -71.90 0.50
C LYS A 438 -5.75 -72.92 -0.19
N ARG A 439 -6.61 -72.46 -1.12
CA ARG A 439 -7.43 -73.37 -1.92
C ARG A 439 -6.57 -74.24 -2.86
N GLY A 440 -5.49 -73.62 -3.45
CA GLY A 440 -4.52 -74.33 -4.27
C GLY A 440 -3.75 -75.37 -3.47
N LEU A 441 -3.31 -75.01 -2.27
CA LEU A 441 -2.63 -75.93 -1.37
C LEU A 441 -3.54 -77.08 -0.99
N GLN A 442 -4.79 -76.82 -0.65
CA GLN A 442 -5.78 -77.87 -0.30
C GLN A 442 -6.08 -78.74 -1.50
N ALA A 443 -6.14 -78.18 -2.72
CA ALA A 443 -6.27 -78.97 -3.94
C ALA A 443 -5.01 -79.78 -4.19
N ALA A 444 -3.80 -79.16 -4.06
CA ALA A 444 -2.51 -79.86 -4.24
C ALA A 444 -2.26 -80.91 -3.16
N GLN A 445 -2.70 -80.66 -1.92
CA GLN A 445 -2.69 -81.66 -0.87
C GLN A 445 -3.60 -82.84 -1.20
N ASN A 446 -4.82 -82.53 -1.65
CA ASN A 446 -5.76 -83.60 -2.05
C ASN A 446 -5.24 -84.31 -3.30
N GLU A 447 -4.64 -83.58 -4.23
CA GLU A 447 -3.98 -84.20 -5.37
C GLU A 447 -2.75 -84.98 -4.97
N LEU A 448 -1.89 -84.43 -4.08
CA LEU A 448 -0.75 -85.10 -3.52
C LEU A 448 -1.16 -86.37 -2.82
N ASP A 449 -2.18 -86.31 -1.99
CA ASP A 449 -2.74 -87.48 -1.31
C ASP A 449 -3.26 -88.49 -2.33
N ASN A 450 -3.98 -88.03 -3.34
CA ASN A 450 -4.49 -88.90 -4.36
C ASN A 450 -3.41 -89.52 -5.22
N GLU A 451 -2.43 -88.64 -5.62
CA GLU A 451 -1.31 -89.13 -6.39
C GLU A 451 -0.31 -89.91 -5.57
N THR A 452 -0.15 -89.62 -4.28
CA THR A 452 0.63 -90.45 -3.37
C THR A 452 -0.01 -91.83 -3.19
N LYS A 453 -1.32 -91.88 -3.05
CA LYS A 453 -2.03 -93.12 -3.03
C LYS A 453 -1.90 -93.92 -4.32
N ARG A 454 -2.01 -93.23 -5.46
CA ARG A 454 -1.77 -93.79 -6.79
C ARG A 454 -0.30 -94.23 -6.94
N ALA A 455 0.61 -93.43 -6.39
CA ALA A 455 2.03 -93.72 -6.44
C ALA A 455 2.45 -94.93 -5.59
N GLU A 456 1.81 -95.09 -4.47
CA GLU A 456 1.98 -96.27 -3.65
C GLU A 456 1.51 -97.54 -4.36
N GLU A 457 0.49 -97.38 -5.23
CA GLU A 457 -0.04 -98.50 -6.04
C GLU A 457 0.74 -98.76 -7.31
N THR A 458 1.43 -97.71 -7.89
CA THR A 458 2.06 -97.83 -9.22
C THR A 458 3.55 -97.67 -9.24
N GLY A 459 4.20 -97.36 -8.11
CA GLY A 459 5.62 -97.04 -8.02
C GLY A 459 5.89 -95.55 -8.15
N PRO A 460 7.12 -95.17 -8.03
CA PRO A 460 7.42 -93.76 -7.92
C PRO A 460 7.05 -93.01 -9.16
N LYS A 461 6.20 -92.15 -9.05
CA LYS A 461 6.20 -90.81 -9.65
C LYS A 461 5.70 -90.55 -11.04
N ILE A 462 4.93 -89.58 -10.95
CA ILE A 462 3.98 -89.24 -11.99
C ILE A 462 4.51 -88.22 -12.93
N ALA A 463 4.14 -88.49 -14.16
CA ALA A 463 4.44 -87.67 -15.27
C ALA A 463 3.73 -86.31 -15.14
N VAL A 464 4.46 -85.31 -15.35
CA VAL A 464 4.01 -83.94 -15.58
C VAL A 464 3.11 -83.94 -16.83
N ILE A 465 2.15 -83.08 -16.86
CA ILE A 465 1.23 -82.93 -18.02
C ILE A 465 1.98 -82.49 -19.29
N LYS A 466 3.11 -81.73 -19.14
CA LYS A 466 4.03 -81.31 -20.19
C LYS A 466 5.33 -82.03 -20.09
N SER A 467 6.08 -82.16 -21.20
CA SER A 467 7.42 -82.67 -21.22
C SER A 467 8.39 -81.76 -20.43
N LEU A 468 9.44 -82.33 -19.87
CA LEU A 468 10.47 -81.53 -19.18
C LEU A 468 11.14 -80.49 -20.11
N GLU A 469 11.21 -80.77 -21.37
CA GLU A 469 11.73 -79.88 -22.40
C GLU A 469 10.81 -78.69 -22.64
N GLU A 470 9.52 -78.91 -22.76
CA GLU A 470 8.53 -77.82 -22.94
C GLU A 470 8.53 -76.86 -21.76
N ILE A 471 8.61 -77.35 -20.56
CA ILE A 471 8.66 -76.54 -19.35
C ILE A 471 10.02 -75.78 -19.31
N SER A 472 11.11 -76.43 -19.66
CA SER A 472 12.46 -75.85 -19.72
C SER A 472 12.53 -74.71 -20.77
N ASP A 473 11.91 -74.93 -21.94
CA ASP A 473 11.85 -73.92 -23.01
C ASP A 473 10.94 -72.74 -22.62
N GLU A 474 9.84 -73.03 -21.91
CA GLU A 474 9.00 -71.94 -21.41
C GLU A 474 9.68 -71.12 -20.32
N ILE A 475 10.51 -71.77 -19.49
CA ILE A 475 11.39 -71.07 -18.52
C ILE A 475 12.39 -70.17 -19.25
N ARG A 476 13.11 -70.70 -20.29
CA ARG A 476 14.06 -69.90 -21.07
C ARG A 476 13.42 -68.70 -21.73
N LEU A 477 12.23 -68.88 -22.30
CA LEU A 477 11.46 -67.80 -22.91
C LEU A 477 11.10 -66.73 -21.87
N THR A 478 10.65 -67.15 -20.70
CA THR A 478 10.30 -66.27 -19.59
C THR A 478 11.54 -65.54 -19.03
N ASP A 479 12.67 -66.26 -18.93
CA ASP A 479 13.97 -65.68 -18.56
C ASP A 479 14.45 -64.62 -19.59
N GLY A 480 14.23 -64.88 -20.87
CA GLY A 480 14.50 -63.91 -21.92
C GLY A 480 13.67 -62.59 -21.72
N TYR A 481 12.41 -62.72 -21.42
CA TYR A 481 11.54 -61.56 -21.11
C TYR A 481 11.96 -60.88 -19.82
N ILE A 482 12.34 -61.61 -18.78
CA ILE A 482 12.86 -61.02 -17.53
C ILE A 482 14.19 -60.31 -17.76
N ALA A 483 15.07 -60.89 -18.57
CA ALA A 483 16.35 -60.30 -18.96
C ALA A 483 16.17 -59.00 -19.77
N ALA A 484 15.15 -58.95 -20.64
CA ALA A 484 14.79 -57.71 -21.36
C ALA A 484 14.30 -56.60 -20.45
N LEU A 485 13.88 -56.92 -19.22
CA LEU A 485 13.46 -56.02 -18.17
C LEU A 485 14.51 -55.95 -17.03
N ALA A 486 15.79 -56.27 -17.33
CA ALA A 486 16.86 -56.24 -16.32
C ALA A 486 17.14 -54.87 -15.75
N ASP A 487 16.93 -53.82 -16.56
CA ASP A 487 17.08 -52.42 -16.23
C ASP A 487 16.04 -51.92 -15.21
N VAL A 488 14.98 -52.70 -14.93
CA VAL A 488 13.88 -52.31 -14.09
C VAL A 488 14.14 -52.76 -12.64
N SER A 489 14.42 -51.84 -11.72
CA SER A 489 14.73 -52.10 -10.32
C SER A 489 13.50 -51.91 -9.41
N GLU A 490 13.62 -52.41 -8.16
CA GLU A 490 12.56 -52.22 -7.12
C GLU A 490 12.43 -50.73 -6.71
N ASP A 491 13.45 -49.91 -6.93
CA ASP A 491 13.40 -48.51 -6.59
C ASP A 491 12.40 -47.70 -7.43
N ILE A 492 11.97 -48.27 -8.56
CA ILE A 492 10.98 -47.62 -9.45
C ILE A 492 9.64 -47.42 -8.73
N GLU A 493 9.25 -48.35 -7.87
CA GLU A 493 8.00 -48.26 -7.09
C GLU A 493 8.07 -47.05 -6.15
N ARG A 494 9.18 -46.87 -5.42
CA ARG A 494 9.42 -45.67 -4.57
C ARG A 494 9.49 -44.38 -5.36
N MET A 495 10.16 -44.44 -6.52
CA MET A 495 10.28 -43.24 -7.36
C MET A 495 8.92 -42.81 -7.89
N TYR A 496 8.11 -43.74 -8.40
CA TYR A 496 6.76 -43.45 -8.86
C TYR A 496 5.88 -42.88 -7.73
N GLU A 497 5.91 -43.50 -6.55
CA GLU A 497 5.21 -43.00 -5.38
C GLU A 497 5.66 -41.57 -5.00
N SER A 498 6.99 -41.35 -4.96
CA SER A 498 7.56 -40.05 -4.62
C SER A 498 7.15 -38.96 -5.63
N TYR A 499 7.23 -39.27 -6.93
CA TYR A 499 6.86 -38.31 -7.98
C TYR A 499 5.35 -38.11 -8.11
N SER A 500 4.54 -39.16 -7.87
CA SER A 500 3.08 -39.02 -7.75
C SER A 500 2.71 -38.05 -6.64
N LYS A 501 3.40 -38.19 -5.57
CA LYS A 501 3.34 -37.36 -4.42
C LYS A 501 3.62 -35.91 -4.76
N LEU A 502 4.80 -35.65 -5.30
CA LEU A 502 5.24 -34.32 -5.71
C LEU A 502 4.27 -33.67 -6.71
N TYR A 503 3.76 -34.46 -7.66
CA TYR A 503 2.78 -33.96 -8.64
C TYR A 503 1.49 -33.50 -7.96
N LEU A 504 0.96 -34.29 -7.04
CA LEU A 504 -0.26 -33.94 -6.33
C LEU A 504 -0.09 -32.67 -5.47
N GLU A 505 1.08 -32.53 -4.82
CA GLU A 505 1.46 -31.32 -4.07
C GLU A 505 1.48 -30.09 -4.94
N LEU A 506 2.18 -30.21 -6.06
CA LEU A 506 2.29 -29.10 -6.99
C LEU A 506 0.93 -28.76 -7.59
N LYS A 507 0.09 -29.77 -7.83
CA LYS A 507 -1.27 -29.57 -8.31
C LYS A 507 -2.13 -28.81 -7.31
N ASP A 508 -2.09 -29.22 -6.04
CA ASP A 508 -2.82 -28.53 -4.99
C ASP A 508 -2.28 -27.12 -4.75
N LYS A 509 -0.96 -26.97 -4.82
CA LYS A 509 -0.33 -25.66 -4.76
C LYS A 509 -0.76 -24.78 -5.93
N ALA A 510 -0.78 -25.31 -7.15
CA ALA A 510 -1.24 -24.58 -8.33
C ALA A 510 -2.68 -24.11 -8.19
N GLN A 511 -3.56 -24.95 -7.64
CA GLN A 511 -4.93 -24.57 -7.36
C GLN A 511 -5.02 -23.44 -6.33
N LEU A 512 -4.26 -23.53 -5.23
CA LEU A 512 -4.24 -22.49 -4.19
C LEU A 512 -3.70 -21.15 -4.72
N VAL A 513 -2.66 -21.21 -5.57
CA VAL A 513 -2.12 -20.00 -6.21
C VAL A 513 -3.11 -19.42 -7.21
N ALA A 514 -3.82 -20.25 -7.99
CA ALA A 514 -4.87 -19.79 -8.89
C ALA A 514 -6.02 -19.11 -8.12
N GLU A 515 -6.46 -19.67 -7.00
CA GLU A 515 -7.44 -19.02 -6.11
C GLU A 515 -6.92 -17.70 -5.54
N SER A 516 -5.64 -17.66 -5.19
CA SER A 516 -4.98 -16.44 -4.68
C SER A 516 -4.90 -15.36 -5.77
N ARG A 517 -4.67 -15.76 -7.03
CA ARG A 517 -4.72 -14.85 -8.19
C ARG A 517 -6.10 -14.24 -8.35
N GLU A 518 -7.16 -15.04 -8.33
CA GLU A 518 -8.54 -14.54 -8.46
C GLU A 518 -8.86 -13.52 -7.36
N LYS A 519 -8.49 -13.83 -6.12
CA LYS A 519 -8.66 -12.92 -4.98
C LYS A 519 -7.85 -11.64 -5.14
N ALA A 520 -6.60 -11.75 -5.60
CA ALA A 520 -5.75 -10.59 -5.83
C ALA A 520 -6.26 -9.71 -6.98
N LEU A 521 -6.78 -10.31 -8.07
CA LEU A 521 -7.41 -9.58 -9.18
C LEU A 521 -8.66 -8.82 -8.71
N ALA A 522 -9.52 -9.49 -7.96
CA ALA A 522 -10.71 -8.87 -7.39
C ALA A 522 -10.33 -7.71 -6.46
N GLU A 523 -9.30 -7.88 -5.64
CA GLU A 523 -8.79 -6.85 -4.73
C GLU A 523 -8.27 -5.63 -5.50
N VAL A 524 -7.49 -5.83 -6.57
CA VAL A 524 -7.00 -4.73 -7.42
C VAL A 524 -8.17 -3.96 -8.04
N ARG A 525 -9.16 -4.69 -8.59
CA ARG A 525 -10.35 -4.07 -9.18
C ARG A 525 -11.10 -3.21 -8.16
N THR A 526 -11.43 -3.78 -7.02
CA THR A 526 -12.18 -3.07 -5.96
C THR A 526 -11.45 -1.83 -5.46
N ARG A 527 -10.13 -1.94 -5.27
CA ARG A 527 -9.33 -0.80 -4.80
C ARG A 527 -9.17 0.28 -5.87
N MET A 528 -9.05 -0.14 -7.14
CA MET A 528 -8.97 0.79 -8.27
C MET A 528 -10.29 1.55 -8.44
N GLU A 529 -11.42 0.86 -8.35
CA GLU A 529 -12.76 1.47 -8.40
C GLU A 529 -12.96 2.45 -7.24
N ALA A 530 -12.54 2.07 -6.02
CA ALA A 530 -12.62 2.94 -4.86
C ALA A 530 -11.76 4.20 -5.02
N TRP A 531 -10.52 4.05 -5.50
CA TRP A 531 -9.64 5.18 -5.78
C TRP A 531 -10.24 6.09 -6.85
N HIS A 532 -10.67 5.52 -7.97
CA HIS A 532 -11.25 6.28 -9.08
C HIS A 532 -12.50 7.06 -8.63
N THR A 533 -13.41 6.40 -7.91
CA THR A 533 -14.64 7.02 -7.42
C THR A 533 -14.35 8.21 -6.49
N VAL A 534 -13.42 8.04 -5.57
CA VAL A 534 -13.08 9.10 -4.61
C VAL A 534 -12.41 10.29 -5.31
N ILE A 535 -11.49 10.01 -6.24
CA ILE A 535 -10.80 11.06 -7.00
C ILE A 535 -11.79 11.78 -7.93
N GLN A 536 -12.61 11.03 -8.67
CA GLN A 536 -13.58 11.62 -9.58
C GLN A 536 -14.58 12.51 -8.84
N THR A 537 -15.12 12.02 -7.73
CA THR A 537 -16.04 12.79 -6.88
C THR A 537 -15.40 14.09 -6.39
N LEU A 538 -14.13 14.03 -5.98
CA LEU A 538 -13.41 15.22 -5.59
C LEU A 538 -13.26 16.21 -6.75
N LEU A 539 -12.79 15.70 -7.90
CA LEU A 539 -12.54 16.54 -9.08
C LEU A 539 -13.82 17.18 -9.60
N ASP A 540 -14.95 16.46 -9.55
CA ASP A 540 -16.26 17.00 -9.92
C ASP A 540 -16.64 18.20 -9.04
N HIS A 541 -16.46 18.09 -7.73
CA HIS A 541 -16.70 19.19 -6.81
C HIS A 541 -15.71 20.35 -7.02
N VAL A 542 -14.42 20.05 -7.17
CA VAL A 542 -13.38 21.04 -7.43
C VAL A 542 -13.64 21.76 -8.75
N ASN A 543 -14.08 21.04 -9.78
CA ASN A 543 -14.40 21.64 -11.08
C ASN A 543 -15.51 22.68 -10.97
N VAL A 544 -16.59 22.38 -10.29
CA VAL A 544 -17.70 23.34 -10.07
C VAL A 544 -17.17 24.62 -9.42
N GLN A 545 -16.37 24.47 -8.39
CA GLN A 545 -15.79 25.60 -7.68
C GLN A 545 -14.76 26.36 -8.52
N TYR A 546 -13.88 25.64 -9.20
CA TYR A 546 -12.87 26.22 -10.07
C TYR A 546 -13.52 27.03 -11.21
N GLN A 547 -14.55 26.50 -11.85
CA GLN A 547 -15.33 27.19 -12.87
C GLN A 547 -16.01 28.45 -12.35
N THR A 548 -16.60 28.37 -11.16
CA THR A 548 -17.22 29.52 -10.50
C THR A 548 -16.20 30.63 -10.23
N ILE A 549 -15.02 30.25 -9.77
CA ILE A 549 -13.92 31.17 -9.50
C ILE A 549 -13.41 31.80 -10.79
N LEU A 550 -13.18 31.00 -11.83
CA LEU A 550 -12.72 31.45 -13.13
C LEU A 550 -13.72 32.41 -13.81
N ALA A 551 -15.01 32.14 -13.67
CA ALA A 551 -16.05 33.00 -14.22
C ALA A 551 -15.96 34.45 -13.70
N ASN A 552 -15.65 34.63 -12.39
CA ASN A 552 -15.46 35.94 -11.78
C ASN A 552 -14.25 36.70 -12.41
N ALA A 553 -13.26 35.97 -12.89
CA ALA A 553 -12.08 36.50 -13.59
C ALA A 553 -12.23 36.52 -15.11
N GLN A 554 -13.46 36.34 -15.65
CA GLN A 554 -13.73 36.25 -17.07
C GLN A 554 -12.88 35.15 -17.77
N ALA A 555 -12.61 34.10 -17.08
CA ALA A 555 -11.91 32.90 -17.56
C ALA A 555 -12.80 31.67 -17.55
N GLN A 556 -12.42 30.68 -18.32
CA GLN A 556 -13.06 29.38 -18.38
C GLN A 556 -12.01 28.30 -18.23
N GLY A 557 -12.39 27.19 -17.63
CA GLY A 557 -11.46 26.07 -17.46
C GLY A 557 -12.10 24.87 -16.80
N GLU A 558 -11.33 23.82 -16.74
CA GLU A 558 -11.73 22.57 -16.11
C GLU A 558 -10.50 21.80 -15.65
N VAL A 559 -10.75 20.84 -14.79
CA VAL A 559 -9.74 19.90 -14.30
C VAL A 559 -10.12 18.51 -14.74
N ARG A 560 -9.20 17.78 -15.34
CA ARG A 560 -9.43 16.43 -15.85
C ARG A 560 -8.45 15.42 -15.25
N LEU A 561 -8.96 14.26 -14.94
CA LEU A 561 -8.16 13.09 -14.65
C LEU A 561 -7.74 12.44 -15.99
N MET A 562 -6.45 12.24 -16.15
CA MET A 562 -5.85 11.58 -17.30
C MET A 562 -5.46 10.15 -16.93
N ASN A 563 -5.54 9.21 -17.88
CA ASN A 563 -5.12 7.83 -17.72
C ASN A 563 -5.73 7.13 -16.49
N GLU A 564 -7.01 7.35 -16.26
CA GLU A 564 -7.76 6.90 -15.08
C GLU A 564 -7.72 5.39 -14.82
N LYS A 565 -7.42 4.59 -15.85
CA LYS A 565 -7.34 3.13 -15.77
C LYS A 565 -5.98 2.61 -15.31
N ASP A 566 -4.98 3.46 -15.29
CA ASP A 566 -3.62 3.13 -14.86
C ASP A 566 -3.19 4.05 -13.73
N ILE A 567 -3.12 3.52 -12.53
CA ILE A 567 -2.80 4.27 -11.33
C ILE A 567 -1.41 4.93 -11.39
N GLU A 568 -0.45 4.35 -12.10
CA GLU A 568 0.91 4.90 -12.21
C GLU A 568 0.96 6.02 -13.24
N ALA A 569 0.25 5.86 -14.35
CA ALA A 569 0.15 6.84 -15.43
C ALA A 569 -0.93 7.90 -15.18
N ALA A 570 -1.81 7.68 -14.18
CA ALA A 570 -2.87 8.62 -13.84
C ALA A 570 -2.33 9.97 -13.44
N GLY A 571 -2.85 11.03 -14.06
CA GLY A 571 -2.40 12.39 -13.88
C GLY A 571 -3.54 13.39 -13.83
N LEU A 572 -3.25 14.57 -13.28
CA LEU A 572 -4.18 15.68 -13.22
C LEU A 572 -3.78 16.72 -14.25
N GLN A 573 -4.70 17.07 -15.11
CA GLN A 573 -4.52 18.14 -16.08
C GLN A 573 -5.54 19.24 -15.84
N ILE A 574 -5.04 20.47 -15.73
CA ILE A 574 -5.84 21.67 -15.53
C ILE A 574 -5.89 22.41 -16.86
N TYR A 575 -7.07 22.82 -17.24
CA TYR A 575 -7.30 23.63 -18.44
C TYR A 575 -7.78 25.00 -18.05
N VAL A 576 -7.31 26.02 -18.75
CA VAL A 576 -7.76 27.39 -18.55
C VAL A 576 -7.68 28.20 -19.84
N GLY A 577 -8.62 29.09 -20.02
CA GLY A 577 -8.63 30.09 -21.07
C GLY A 577 -9.16 31.42 -20.54
N PHE A 578 -8.42 32.49 -20.71
CA PHE A 578 -8.78 33.82 -20.29
C PHE A 578 -9.38 34.64 -21.46
N LYS A 579 -10.21 35.62 -21.12
CA LYS A 579 -10.75 36.58 -22.09
C LYS A 579 -11.47 35.95 -23.28
N GLY A 580 -12.17 34.88 -23.06
CA GLY A 580 -12.93 34.14 -24.10
C GLY A 580 -12.09 33.21 -24.96
N ALA A 581 -10.81 33.01 -24.67
CA ALA A 581 -9.99 32.00 -25.30
C ALA A 581 -10.46 30.57 -24.88
N LYS A 582 -10.32 29.62 -25.82
CA LYS A 582 -10.59 28.23 -25.50
C LYS A 582 -9.65 27.72 -24.39
N PRO A 583 -10.14 26.96 -23.42
CA PRO A 583 -9.29 26.38 -22.39
C PRO A 583 -8.20 25.50 -23.00
N VAL A 584 -6.96 25.74 -22.63
CA VAL A 584 -5.79 24.95 -23.00
C VAL A 584 -5.12 24.43 -21.73
N PRO A 585 -4.33 23.36 -21.82
CA PRO A 585 -3.62 22.85 -20.65
C PRO A 585 -2.78 23.93 -19.97
N LEU A 586 -2.88 23.97 -18.64
CA LEU A 586 -2.08 24.88 -17.83
C LEU A 586 -0.66 24.31 -17.67
N ASP A 587 0.27 24.85 -18.40
CA ASP A 587 1.68 24.50 -18.35
C ASP A 587 2.60 25.73 -18.35
N ALA A 588 3.90 25.47 -18.38
CA ALA A 588 4.90 26.54 -18.32
C ALA A 588 4.94 27.44 -19.59
N TYR A 589 4.30 27.05 -20.68
CA TYR A 589 4.50 27.65 -22.02
C TYR A 589 3.23 28.23 -22.67
N THR A 590 2.05 27.74 -22.27
CA THR A 590 0.79 28.04 -22.94
C THR A 590 0.13 29.34 -22.49
N GLN A 591 0.40 29.83 -21.27
CA GLN A 591 -0.17 31.06 -20.72
C GLN A 591 0.91 32.07 -20.35
N SER A 592 0.51 33.35 -20.29
CA SER A 592 1.37 34.36 -19.70
C SER A 592 1.65 34.07 -18.21
N GLY A 593 2.77 34.56 -17.69
CA GLY A 593 3.15 34.34 -16.29
C GLY A 593 2.03 34.71 -15.32
N GLY A 594 1.40 35.85 -15.50
CA GLY A 594 0.29 36.34 -14.68
C GLY A 594 -0.97 35.49 -14.79
N GLU A 595 -1.37 35.11 -16.01
CA GLU A 595 -2.54 34.24 -16.24
C GLU A 595 -2.33 32.89 -15.63
N ARG A 596 -1.13 32.34 -15.78
CA ARG A 596 -0.74 31.06 -15.22
C ARG A 596 -0.81 31.03 -13.68
N SER A 597 -0.19 32.01 -13.04
CA SER A 597 -0.22 32.18 -11.60
C SER A 597 -1.65 32.36 -11.09
N THR A 598 -2.45 33.19 -11.76
CA THR A 598 -3.86 33.42 -11.47
C THR A 598 -4.65 32.09 -11.53
N ALA A 599 -4.57 31.37 -12.64
CA ALA A 599 -5.28 30.11 -12.82
C ALA A 599 -4.89 29.06 -11.77
N THR A 600 -3.60 28.98 -11.46
CA THR A 600 -3.10 28.01 -10.48
C THR A 600 -3.61 28.33 -9.08
N ILE A 601 -3.55 29.59 -8.65
CA ILE A 601 -4.09 29.98 -7.34
C ILE A 601 -5.59 29.76 -7.28
N MET A 602 -6.34 30.09 -8.34
CA MET A 602 -7.78 29.80 -8.40
C MET A 602 -8.08 28.31 -8.24
N PHE A 603 -7.28 27.46 -8.86
CA PHE A 603 -7.40 26.01 -8.67
C PHE A 603 -7.06 25.60 -7.25
N LEU A 604 -5.94 26.08 -6.68
CA LEU A 604 -5.54 25.75 -5.31
C LEU A 604 -6.56 26.23 -4.28
N LEU A 605 -7.20 27.37 -4.51
CA LEU A 605 -8.28 27.87 -3.68
C LEU A 605 -9.54 26.99 -3.77
N ALA A 606 -9.92 26.56 -4.98
CA ALA A 606 -11.02 25.62 -5.15
C ALA A 606 -10.73 24.30 -4.38
N LEU A 607 -9.52 23.82 -4.49
CA LEU A 607 -9.07 22.61 -3.81
C LEU A 607 -9.01 22.78 -2.29
N GLN A 608 -8.64 23.96 -1.79
CA GLN A 608 -8.54 24.28 -0.36
C GLN A 608 -9.88 24.17 0.38
N GLN A 609 -11.00 24.34 -0.32
CA GLN A 609 -12.32 24.20 0.30
C GLN A 609 -12.59 22.74 0.74
N HIS A 610 -11.89 21.77 0.15
CA HIS A 610 -12.01 20.36 0.51
C HIS A 610 -11.07 19.93 1.64
N VAL A 611 -10.27 20.87 2.16
CA VAL A 611 -9.40 20.62 3.32
C VAL A 611 -10.06 21.10 4.59
N ARG A 612 -10.25 20.22 5.53
CA ARG A 612 -10.74 20.59 6.88
C ARG A 612 -9.57 21.09 7.72
N SER A 613 -9.50 22.39 7.97
CA SER A 613 -8.55 22.98 8.91
C SER A 613 -9.15 24.17 9.64
N PRO A 614 -8.85 24.35 10.93
CA PRO A 614 -9.33 25.51 11.69
C PRO A 614 -8.69 26.82 11.26
N PHE A 615 -7.50 26.77 10.67
CA PHE A 615 -6.84 27.92 10.10
C PHE A 615 -6.13 27.59 8.77
N ARG A 616 -5.96 28.60 7.95
CA ARG A 616 -5.24 28.52 6.67
C ARG A 616 -4.35 29.75 6.52
N ALA A 617 -3.30 29.63 5.73
CA ALA A 617 -2.44 30.76 5.44
C ALA A 617 -1.92 30.73 4.01
N VAL A 618 -1.77 31.90 3.42
CA VAL A 618 -1.18 32.07 2.10
C VAL A 618 -0.16 33.22 2.11
N ASP A 619 1.01 32.96 1.53
CA ASP A 619 2.08 33.95 1.39
C ASP A 619 2.17 34.43 -0.05
N GLU A 620 2.09 35.76 -0.22
CA GLU A 620 2.31 36.47 -1.50
C GLU A 620 1.48 35.89 -2.67
N TYR A 621 0.18 35.61 -2.43
CA TYR A 621 -0.71 35.08 -3.47
C TYR A 621 -0.86 36.01 -4.67
N ASP A 622 -0.57 37.31 -4.50
CA ASP A 622 -0.77 38.39 -5.43
C ASP A 622 0.45 38.69 -6.34
N ILE A 623 1.56 37.97 -6.17
CA ILE A 623 2.74 38.11 -7.03
C ILE A 623 2.37 37.74 -8.47
N HIS A 624 2.75 38.59 -9.38
CA HIS A 624 2.52 38.49 -10.84
C HIS A 624 1.05 38.56 -11.29
N MET A 625 0.12 39.00 -10.42
CA MET A 625 -1.28 39.18 -10.77
C MET A 625 -1.60 40.65 -11.11
N ASP A 626 -2.54 40.84 -12.02
CA ASP A 626 -3.13 42.14 -12.23
C ASP A 626 -4.05 42.57 -11.07
N PRO A 627 -4.27 43.87 -10.85
CA PRO A 627 -5.04 44.40 -9.71
C PRO A 627 -6.45 43.81 -9.62
N LYS A 628 -7.12 43.55 -10.73
CA LYS A 628 -8.49 43.03 -10.76
C LYS A 628 -8.56 41.59 -10.23
N ASN A 629 -7.64 40.74 -10.68
CA ASN A 629 -7.57 39.36 -10.23
C ASN A 629 -7.17 39.25 -8.77
N ARG A 630 -6.31 40.13 -8.26
CA ARG A 630 -5.98 40.24 -6.83
C ARG A 630 -7.22 40.51 -5.97
N GLU A 631 -8.02 41.48 -6.41
CA GLU A 631 -9.25 41.82 -5.70
C GLU A 631 -10.25 40.67 -5.71
N ILE A 632 -10.45 40.01 -6.84
CA ILE A 632 -11.32 38.84 -6.95
C ILE A 632 -10.87 37.76 -5.97
N ILE A 633 -9.59 37.46 -5.91
CA ILE A 633 -9.09 36.41 -4.99
C ILE A 633 -9.17 36.88 -3.54
N ALA A 634 -8.90 38.13 -3.22
CA ALA A 634 -9.08 38.67 -1.88
C ALA A 634 -10.53 38.53 -1.40
N GLN A 635 -11.49 38.90 -2.25
CA GLN A 635 -12.93 38.74 -1.96
C GLN A 635 -13.30 37.30 -1.76
N MET A 636 -12.72 36.38 -2.53
CA MET A 636 -12.96 34.94 -2.39
C MET A 636 -12.41 34.37 -1.08
N ILE A 637 -11.22 34.81 -0.66
CA ILE A 637 -10.68 34.40 0.63
C ILE A 637 -11.63 34.85 1.75
N VAL A 638 -12.09 36.09 1.70
CA VAL A 638 -13.04 36.62 2.69
C VAL A 638 -14.34 35.81 2.67
N SER A 639 -14.92 35.59 1.49
CA SER A 639 -16.17 34.84 1.35
C SER A 639 -16.03 33.38 1.78
N SER A 640 -14.86 32.76 1.61
CA SER A 640 -14.61 31.37 2.05
C SER A 640 -14.63 31.18 3.55
N ILE A 641 -14.52 32.27 4.33
CA ILE A 641 -14.48 32.25 5.80
C ILE A 641 -15.72 32.85 6.41
N THR A 642 -16.44 33.69 5.69
CA THR A 642 -17.66 34.32 6.20
C THR A 642 -18.63 33.25 6.70
N GLY A 643 -19.00 33.35 7.98
CA GLY A 643 -19.88 32.38 8.63
C GLY A 643 -19.21 31.09 9.14
N SER A 644 -17.89 30.99 9.04
CA SER A 644 -17.14 29.85 9.58
C SER A 644 -16.33 30.25 10.82
N ASP A 645 -16.15 29.29 11.74
CA ASP A 645 -15.28 29.44 12.92
C ASP A 645 -13.79 29.28 12.56
N SER A 646 -13.41 29.54 11.32
CA SER A 646 -12.05 29.37 10.80
C SER A 646 -11.28 30.69 10.75
N GLN A 647 -10.00 30.59 10.58
CA GLN A 647 -9.07 31.72 10.49
C GLN A 647 -8.26 31.61 9.21
N TYR A 648 -8.07 32.75 8.53
CA TYR A 648 -7.26 32.83 7.34
C TYR A 648 -6.19 33.91 7.53
N ILE A 649 -4.93 33.56 7.35
CA ILE A 649 -3.82 34.50 7.43
C ILE A 649 -3.31 34.75 6.00
N VAL A 650 -3.39 35.99 5.57
CA VAL A 650 -2.97 36.45 4.24
C VAL A 650 -1.73 37.32 4.39
N ILE A 651 -0.66 36.91 3.73
CA ILE A 651 0.56 37.72 3.67
C ILE A 651 0.66 38.37 2.29
N THR A 652 0.79 39.67 2.23
CA THR A 652 0.87 40.39 0.97
C THR A 652 1.77 41.62 1.09
N PRO A 653 2.57 41.97 0.04
CA PRO A 653 3.26 43.23 0.02
C PRO A 653 2.34 44.42 -0.27
N SER A 654 1.15 44.17 -0.80
CA SER A 654 0.20 45.18 -1.26
C SER A 654 -0.76 45.61 -0.17
N GLN A 655 -1.14 46.84 -0.12
CA GLN A 655 -2.31 47.30 0.64
C GLN A 655 -3.57 46.91 -0.13
N ILE A 656 -4.31 45.93 0.36
CA ILE A 656 -5.62 45.53 -0.19
C ILE A 656 -6.69 46.22 0.61
N THR A 657 -7.61 46.93 -0.05
CA THR A 657 -8.81 47.43 0.59
C THR A 657 -9.86 46.33 0.58
N PHE A 658 -10.04 45.64 1.71
CA PHE A 658 -11.15 44.74 1.88
C PHE A 658 -12.42 45.57 2.16
N ALA A 659 -13.46 45.32 1.40
CA ALA A 659 -14.72 46.04 1.51
C ALA A 659 -15.55 45.69 2.77
N GLN A 660 -15.04 44.89 3.69
CA GLN A 660 -15.75 44.44 4.89
C GLN A 660 -14.99 44.77 6.18
N GLU A 661 -15.76 45.15 7.23
CA GLU A 661 -15.28 45.52 8.56
C GLU A 661 -14.61 44.36 9.36
N GLU A 662 -14.56 43.16 8.81
CA GLU A 662 -14.12 41.94 9.50
C GLU A 662 -12.66 41.52 9.19
N VAL A 663 -11.82 42.42 8.67
CA VAL A 663 -10.44 42.09 8.31
C VAL A 663 -9.46 42.69 9.31
N ASN A 664 -8.72 41.86 10.01
CA ASN A 664 -7.68 42.28 10.92
C ASN A 664 -6.35 42.53 10.17
N THR A 665 -5.77 43.71 10.33
CA THR A 665 -4.57 44.08 9.61
C THR A 665 -3.38 44.19 10.53
N VAL A 666 -2.32 43.49 10.20
CA VAL A 666 -1.03 43.53 10.89
C VAL A 666 0.01 44.09 9.96
N THR A 667 0.61 45.20 10.31
CA THR A 667 1.69 45.81 9.51
C THR A 667 3.05 45.39 10.00
N VAL A 668 3.94 45.06 9.06
CA VAL A 668 5.32 44.68 9.34
C VAL A 668 6.27 45.67 8.67
N GLN A 669 7.18 46.20 9.42
CA GLN A 669 8.21 47.09 8.95
C GLN A 669 9.60 46.61 9.42
N ASN A 670 10.60 46.81 8.59
CA ASN A 670 11.99 46.56 9.03
C ASN A 670 12.64 47.91 9.35
N ILE A 671 13.06 48.06 10.59
CA ILE A 671 13.78 49.23 11.08
C ILE A 671 15.14 48.76 11.57
N GLU A 672 16.19 49.26 10.95
CA GLU A 672 17.59 48.93 11.30
C GLU A 672 17.92 47.45 11.38
N GLY A 673 17.34 46.64 10.47
CA GLY A 673 17.58 45.21 10.42
C GLY A 673 16.75 44.37 11.42
N SER A 674 15.81 45.00 12.11
CA SER A 674 14.82 44.33 12.97
C SER A 674 13.40 44.52 12.43
N SER A 675 12.65 43.43 12.30
CA SER A 675 11.25 43.52 11.90
C SER A 675 10.39 43.88 13.12
N ILE A 676 9.58 44.89 12.95
CA ILE A 676 8.63 45.41 13.94
C ILE A 676 7.23 45.18 13.40
N VAL A 677 6.35 44.76 14.29
CA VAL A 677 4.95 44.47 13.99
C VAL A 677 4.06 45.49 14.69
N LYS A 678 3.07 45.99 13.94
CA LYS A 678 2.04 46.88 14.48
C LYS A 678 0.68 46.42 14.00
N GLU A 679 -0.23 46.19 14.92
CA GLU A 679 -1.63 45.98 14.58
C GLU A 679 -2.29 47.31 14.22
N VAL A 680 -3.01 47.33 13.11
CA VAL A 680 -3.81 48.48 12.67
C VAL A 680 -5.27 48.09 12.95
N LYS A 681 -5.84 48.78 13.96
CA LYS A 681 -7.26 48.63 14.27
C LYS A 681 -8.11 49.45 13.31
#